data_1626e26eba2439f71315b09b1f8773ce
#
_entry.id   1626e26eba2439f71315b09b1f8773ce
#
_cell.length_a   1.000
_cell.length_b   1.000
_cell.length_c   1.000
_cell.angle_alpha   90.00
_cell.angle_beta   90.00
_cell.angle_gamma   90.00
#
_symmetry.space_group_name_H-M   'P 1'
#
loop_
_entity.id
_entity.type
_entity.pdbx_description
1 polymer ?
#
loop_
_entity_poly.entity_id
_entity_poly.type
_entity_poly.pdbx_seq_one_letter_code
_entity_poly.pdbx_strand_id
1 'polypeptide(L)'
;MAERTPASTSHSRNKHTNRLAAEHSPYLLQHAHNPVDWFAWGEEAFAEARKRDVPIFLSKSFEDEGVAKLLNDWFVSIKVDREERPDVDKVYMTYVQALYGGGGWPLSVFLSPDLKPLMGGTYFPPEDKYGRPGFKTILRKVKDAWDKKRDMLAQSGAFAIEQLSEALSASASSNKLPDELPQNALRLCAEQLSKSYDSRFGGFGSAPKFPRPVEIQMMLYHSKKLEDTGKSGEASEGQKMVLFTLQCMAKGGIHDHVGGGFHRYSVDERWHVPHFEKMLYDQGQLANVYLDAFSLTKDVFYSYICRDILDYLRRDMIGPGGEIFSAEDADSAETEGATRKKEGAFYVWTSKEVEDILGEHAILFKEHYYLKPTGNCDLSRMSDPHNEFKGKNVLIELNDSSASASKLGMPLEKYLNILGECRRKLFDVRSKRPRPHLDDKVIVSWNGLVISSFARASKILKSEAESAIFNFPVVGSDRNEFCEKWPASVLHGDSFCSKSVEANERKEYTEVAESAASFIRRHLYDEQTHRLQHSFRNGPSKAPGFLDDYAFLISGLLDLYEFGSGTKWLVWAIELQNTQDELFLDREGGGYFNTTGEDPSVLLRVKEDHDGAEPSGNSVSVINLVRLASIVAGSKSDYYRQNAEHSLAVFETRLKDMAMAVPLMCCAADMLSVPSRKHVVLVGHKSSVDFENMLAAAHASYDLNKTVIHIDPADTEEMDFWEEHNSNNASMARNNFSADKVVALVCQNFSCSPPVTDPISLENLLLEKPSSTA
;
A
#
# COMPACT_ATOMS: atom_id res chain seq x y z
N MET A 1 -21.25 -37.36 -23.98
CA MET A 1 -22.53 -36.71 -23.64
C MET A 1 -23.09 -37.41 -22.42
N ALA A 2 -22.98 -36.77 -21.28
CA ALA A 2 -23.71 -37.14 -20.07
C ALA A 2 -24.09 -35.80 -19.42
N GLU A 3 -25.37 -35.49 -19.46
CA GLU A 3 -25.99 -34.31 -18.86
C GLU A 3 -25.82 -34.38 -17.35
N ARG A 4 -25.20 -33.35 -16.78
CA ARG A 4 -25.20 -33.12 -15.33
C ARG A 4 -26.45 -32.30 -14.99
N THR A 5 -27.43 -32.93 -14.37
CA THR A 5 -28.51 -32.27 -13.66
C THR A 5 -27.95 -31.39 -12.54
N PRO A 6 -28.42 -30.13 -12.37
CA PRO A 6 -27.97 -29.31 -11.27
C PRO A 6 -28.58 -29.84 -9.95
N ALA A 7 -27.72 -30.11 -8.98
CA ALA A 7 -28.12 -30.42 -7.62
C ALA A 7 -28.94 -29.26 -7.03
N SER A 8 -30.14 -29.54 -6.60
CA SER A 8 -31.02 -28.63 -5.88
C SER A 8 -30.39 -28.29 -4.51
N THR A 9 -29.75 -27.15 -4.40
CA THR A 9 -29.40 -26.55 -3.12
C THR A 9 -30.68 -26.14 -2.41
N SER A 10 -30.95 -26.75 -1.28
CA SER A 10 -31.98 -26.32 -0.35
C SER A 10 -31.65 -24.94 0.20
N HIS A 11 -32.10 -23.88 -0.43
CA HIS A 11 -32.02 -22.52 0.09
C HIS A 11 -32.91 -22.46 1.34
N SER A 12 -32.32 -22.34 2.51
CA SER A 12 -33.00 -21.74 3.63
C SER A 12 -33.41 -20.33 3.19
N ARG A 13 -34.70 -20.06 3.03
CA ARG A 13 -35.17 -18.71 2.67
C ARG A 13 -34.71 -17.76 3.76
N ASN A 14 -33.77 -16.86 3.42
CA ASN A 14 -33.40 -15.77 4.30
C ASN A 14 -34.64 -14.98 4.69
N LYS A 15 -34.82 -14.76 5.99
CA LYS A 15 -36.00 -14.12 6.56
C LYS A 15 -36.19 -12.67 6.10
N HIS A 16 -35.06 -12.01 5.81
CA HIS A 16 -35.01 -10.61 5.39
C HIS A 16 -34.18 -10.46 4.09
N THR A 17 -34.56 -9.49 3.29
CA THR A 17 -33.77 -9.04 2.14
C THR A 17 -33.98 -7.53 2.00
N ASN A 18 -32.92 -6.74 2.08
CA ASN A 18 -32.97 -5.31 1.96
C ASN A 18 -32.35 -4.85 0.60
N ARG A 19 -32.28 -3.53 0.36
CA ARG A 19 -31.84 -2.92 -0.91
C ARG A 19 -30.40 -3.22 -1.28
N LEU A 20 -29.55 -3.51 -0.29
CA LEU A 20 -28.16 -3.84 -0.55
C LEU A 20 -27.95 -5.10 -1.39
N ALA A 21 -28.99 -5.93 -1.55
CA ALA A 21 -28.94 -7.11 -2.43
C ALA A 21 -28.74 -6.76 -3.93
N ALA A 22 -28.96 -5.51 -4.31
CA ALA A 22 -28.77 -5.01 -5.67
C ALA A 22 -27.40 -4.28 -5.87
N GLU A 23 -26.59 -4.18 -4.82
CA GLU A 23 -25.32 -3.48 -4.87
C GLU A 23 -24.17 -4.36 -5.41
N HIS A 24 -23.10 -3.71 -5.87
CA HIS A 24 -21.92 -4.41 -6.40
C HIS A 24 -20.84 -4.70 -5.34
N SER A 25 -20.77 -3.88 -4.29
CA SER A 25 -19.79 -4.03 -3.22
C SER A 25 -19.97 -5.36 -2.47
N PRO A 26 -18.93 -6.21 -2.35
CA PRO A 26 -18.98 -7.41 -1.50
C PRO A 26 -19.32 -7.09 -0.05
N TYR A 27 -18.78 -5.99 0.47
CA TYR A 27 -19.08 -5.52 1.82
C TYR A 27 -20.57 -5.18 2.00
N LEU A 28 -21.20 -4.49 1.06
CA LEU A 28 -22.64 -4.18 1.13
C LEU A 28 -23.49 -5.45 0.99
N LEU A 29 -23.11 -6.34 0.07
CA LEU A 29 -23.79 -7.61 -0.17
C LEU A 29 -23.81 -8.53 1.06
N GLN A 30 -22.77 -8.54 1.90
CA GLN A 30 -22.74 -9.29 3.17
C GLN A 30 -23.86 -8.88 4.11
N HIS A 31 -24.42 -7.68 3.95
CA HIS A 31 -25.50 -7.15 4.78
C HIS A 31 -26.87 -7.15 4.09
N ALA A 32 -27.00 -7.73 2.91
CA ALA A 32 -28.23 -7.79 2.14
C ALA A 32 -29.37 -8.53 2.84
N HIS A 33 -29.05 -9.44 3.77
CA HIS A 33 -30.03 -10.25 4.51
C HIS A 33 -30.17 -9.86 5.99
N ASN A 34 -29.63 -8.70 6.35
CA ASN A 34 -29.74 -8.13 7.68
C ASN A 34 -31.19 -7.65 7.96
N PRO A 35 -31.69 -7.72 9.22
CA PRO A 35 -33.06 -7.26 9.56
C PRO A 35 -33.22 -5.73 9.47
N VAL A 36 -32.15 -4.95 9.44
CA VAL A 36 -32.19 -3.51 9.18
C VAL A 36 -32.47 -3.26 7.71
N ASP A 37 -33.38 -2.35 7.39
CA ASP A 37 -33.66 -1.91 6.01
C ASP A 37 -32.58 -0.93 5.54
N TRP A 38 -31.42 -1.47 5.22
CA TRP A 38 -30.27 -0.71 4.78
C TRP A 38 -30.42 -0.15 3.38
N PHE A 39 -30.03 1.10 3.22
CA PHE A 39 -29.81 1.77 1.94
C PHE A 39 -28.31 1.87 1.66
N ALA A 40 -27.94 1.91 0.38
CA ALA A 40 -26.63 2.45 -0.02
C ALA A 40 -26.63 3.99 0.07
N TRP A 41 -25.46 4.60 0.06
CA TRP A 41 -25.32 6.06 -0.01
C TRP A 41 -25.84 6.56 -1.37
N GLY A 42 -26.83 7.45 -1.36
CA GLY A 42 -27.38 8.03 -2.57
C GLY A 42 -28.75 8.66 -2.40
N GLU A 43 -29.25 9.26 -3.45
CA GLU A 43 -30.48 10.07 -3.45
C GLU A 43 -31.72 9.28 -3.00
N GLU A 44 -31.79 7.96 -3.24
CA GLU A 44 -32.91 7.13 -2.77
C GLU A 44 -33.06 7.20 -1.25
N ALA A 45 -31.93 7.05 -0.53
CA ALA A 45 -31.92 7.15 0.93
C ALA A 45 -32.23 8.57 1.41
N PHE A 46 -31.67 9.57 0.74
CA PHE A 46 -31.86 10.98 1.13
C PHE A 46 -33.30 11.43 0.90
N ALA A 47 -33.90 11.07 -0.23
CA ALA A 47 -35.31 11.34 -0.52
C ALA A 47 -36.26 10.67 0.48
N GLU A 48 -35.97 9.41 0.86
CA GLU A 48 -36.78 8.71 1.87
C GLU A 48 -36.67 9.36 3.25
N ALA A 49 -35.45 9.82 3.63
CA ALA A 49 -35.24 10.56 4.89
C ALA A 49 -36.01 11.87 4.91
N ARG A 50 -35.96 12.64 3.82
CA ARG A 50 -36.74 13.90 3.67
C ARG A 50 -38.24 13.64 3.67
N LYS A 51 -38.72 12.62 2.96
CA LYS A 51 -40.13 12.26 2.88
C LYS A 51 -40.72 11.83 4.25
N ARG A 52 -39.96 11.02 5.01
CA ARG A 52 -40.35 10.57 6.35
C ARG A 52 -40.06 11.62 7.43
N ASP A 53 -39.26 12.64 7.11
CA ASP A 53 -38.79 13.67 8.03
C ASP A 53 -38.10 13.06 9.28
N VAL A 54 -37.19 12.12 9.05
CA VAL A 54 -36.45 11.39 10.08
C VAL A 54 -34.94 11.53 9.87
N PRO A 55 -34.14 11.43 10.94
CA PRO A 55 -32.68 11.46 10.80
C PRO A 55 -32.17 10.23 10.05
N ILE A 56 -31.00 10.40 9.43
CA ILE A 56 -30.23 9.33 8.80
C ILE A 56 -29.30 8.72 9.85
N PHE A 57 -29.18 7.40 9.83
CA PHE A 57 -28.18 6.67 10.60
C PHE A 57 -27.15 6.05 9.66
N LEU A 58 -25.89 6.46 9.79
CA LEU A 58 -24.75 5.98 9.01
C LEU A 58 -23.87 5.09 9.88
N SER A 59 -23.69 3.79 9.58
CA SER A 59 -22.87 2.91 10.43
C SER A 59 -22.55 1.54 9.86
N LYS A 60 -21.76 0.76 10.65
CA LYS A 60 -21.56 -0.70 10.52
C LYS A 60 -22.72 -1.52 11.10
N SER A 61 -22.62 -2.83 11.01
CA SER A 61 -23.68 -3.84 11.18
C SER A 61 -24.34 -3.90 12.53
N PHE A 62 -25.68 -4.13 12.51
CA PHE A 62 -26.47 -4.60 13.65
C PHE A 62 -27.38 -5.74 13.21
N GLU A 63 -27.34 -6.86 13.92
CA GLU A 63 -28.13 -8.08 13.62
C GLU A 63 -29.24 -8.30 14.63
N ASP A 64 -29.31 -7.49 15.70
CA ASP A 64 -30.35 -7.59 16.74
C ASP A 64 -31.68 -7.07 16.20
N GLU A 65 -32.70 -7.94 16.17
CA GLU A 65 -34.06 -7.65 15.69
C GLU A 65 -34.73 -6.46 16.45
N GLY A 66 -34.39 -6.29 17.73
CA GLY A 66 -34.95 -5.19 18.52
C GLY A 66 -34.27 -3.84 18.17
N VAL A 67 -32.99 -3.85 17.83
CA VAL A 67 -32.28 -2.68 17.30
C VAL A 67 -32.77 -2.37 15.89
N ALA A 68 -32.92 -3.39 15.04
CA ALA A 68 -33.41 -3.25 13.68
C ALA A 68 -34.79 -2.59 13.62
N LYS A 69 -35.72 -3.00 14.52
CA LYS A 69 -37.03 -2.36 14.60
C LYS A 69 -36.91 -0.86 14.90
N LEU A 70 -36.11 -0.47 15.88
CA LEU A 70 -35.93 0.95 16.22
C LEU A 70 -35.31 1.76 15.07
N LEU A 71 -34.31 1.17 14.38
CA LEU A 71 -33.71 1.79 13.23
C LEU A 71 -34.70 1.96 12.08
N ASN A 72 -35.43 0.94 11.72
CA ASN A 72 -36.39 0.98 10.62
C ASN A 72 -37.55 1.94 10.88
N ASP A 73 -38.03 2.02 12.14
CA ASP A 73 -39.16 2.86 12.52
C ASP A 73 -38.77 4.36 12.61
N TRP A 74 -37.58 4.67 13.09
CA TRP A 74 -37.19 6.05 13.49
C TRP A 74 -36.15 6.70 12.62
N PHE A 75 -35.42 5.95 11.77
CA PHE A 75 -34.33 6.44 10.98
C PHE A 75 -34.42 5.93 9.52
N VAL A 76 -33.66 6.54 8.65
CA VAL A 76 -33.22 5.90 7.40
C VAL A 76 -31.79 5.45 7.62
N SER A 77 -31.55 4.14 7.52
CA SER A 77 -30.27 3.54 7.81
C SER A 77 -29.45 3.39 6.53
N ILE A 78 -28.28 4.03 6.46
CA ILE A 78 -27.38 3.99 5.33
C ILE A 78 -26.13 3.20 5.71
N LYS A 79 -25.71 2.33 4.80
CA LYS A 79 -24.45 1.62 4.88
C LYS A 79 -23.51 2.14 3.79
N VAL A 80 -22.29 2.49 4.19
CA VAL A 80 -21.23 2.96 3.28
C VAL A 80 -20.10 1.94 3.28
N ASP A 81 -19.74 1.49 2.09
CA ASP A 81 -18.45 0.88 1.89
C ASP A 81 -17.41 2.00 1.76
N ARG A 82 -16.52 2.11 2.74
CA ARG A 82 -15.50 3.15 2.78
C ARG A 82 -14.44 3.01 1.68
N GLU A 83 -14.33 1.82 1.11
CA GLU A 83 -13.41 1.55 0.00
C GLU A 83 -14.01 2.00 -1.33
N GLU A 84 -15.35 2.07 -1.45
CA GLU A 84 -16.03 2.63 -2.62
C GLU A 84 -16.34 4.13 -2.47
N ARG A 85 -16.53 4.60 -1.23
CA ARG A 85 -16.85 6.01 -0.91
C ARG A 85 -15.95 6.53 0.21
N PRO A 86 -14.62 6.61 -0.02
CA PRO A 86 -13.67 7.17 0.93
C PRO A 86 -13.95 8.65 1.21
N ASP A 87 -14.53 9.36 0.27
CA ASP A 87 -14.96 10.75 0.37
C ASP A 87 -16.01 10.97 1.48
N VAL A 88 -17.04 10.13 1.52
CA VAL A 88 -18.10 10.17 2.55
C VAL A 88 -17.54 9.79 3.92
N ASP A 89 -16.76 8.71 3.99
CA ASP A 89 -16.11 8.28 5.23
C ASP A 89 -15.23 9.40 5.81
N LYS A 90 -14.46 10.08 4.96
CA LYS A 90 -13.56 11.17 5.37
C LYS A 90 -14.31 12.36 5.97
N VAL A 91 -15.42 12.79 5.37
CA VAL A 91 -16.24 13.89 5.92
C VAL A 91 -16.65 13.61 7.35
N TYR A 92 -17.25 12.45 7.61
CA TYR A 92 -17.79 12.14 8.93
C TYR A 92 -16.74 11.67 9.93
N MET A 93 -15.65 11.09 9.48
CA MET A 93 -14.48 10.82 10.33
C MET A 93 -13.84 12.14 10.81
N THR A 94 -13.67 13.11 9.94
CA THR A 94 -13.15 14.44 10.27
C THR A 94 -14.05 15.13 11.31
N TYR A 95 -15.36 15.05 11.15
CA TYR A 95 -16.31 15.56 12.14
C TYR A 95 -16.16 14.90 13.51
N VAL A 96 -16.06 13.56 13.56
CA VAL A 96 -15.91 12.81 14.82
C VAL A 96 -14.56 13.13 15.48
N GLN A 97 -13.49 13.18 14.71
CA GLN A 97 -12.15 13.53 15.22
C GLN A 97 -12.10 14.95 15.81
N ALA A 98 -12.72 15.91 15.14
CA ALA A 98 -12.76 17.30 15.61
C ALA A 98 -13.53 17.45 16.95
N LEU A 99 -14.61 16.66 17.14
CA LEU A 99 -15.42 16.75 18.36
C LEU A 99 -14.84 15.99 19.56
N TYR A 100 -14.21 14.85 19.32
CA TYR A 100 -13.82 13.93 20.39
C TYR A 100 -12.30 13.78 20.57
N GLY A 101 -11.51 14.47 19.75
CA GLY A 101 -10.03 14.40 19.79
C GLY A 101 -9.45 13.09 19.28
N GLY A 102 -10.29 12.20 18.70
CA GLY A 102 -9.89 10.93 18.13
C GLY A 102 -11.03 10.31 17.34
N GLY A 103 -10.70 9.37 16.42
CA GLY A 103 -11.64 8.68 15.57
C GLY A 103 -11.17 7.26 15.28
N GLY A 104 -11.96 6.50 14.57
CA GLY A 104 -11.66 5.12 14.17
C GLY A 104 -12.90 4.36 13.78
N TRP A 105 -12.70 3.19 13.26
CA TRP A 105 -13.79 2.29 12.89
C TRP A 105 -14.05 1.26 14.00
N PRO A 106 -15.33 0.84 14.16
CA PRO A 106 -16.53 1.19 13.38
C PRO A 106 -16.99 2.64 13.62
N LEU A 107 -17.24 3.39 12.55
CA LEU A 107 -17.81 4.73 12.61
C LEU A 107 -19.34 4.67 12.63
N SER A 108 -19.99 5.43 13.50
CA SER A 108 -21.44 5.58 13.58
C SER A 108 -21.80 7.05 13.70
N VAL A 109 -22.61 7.57 12.76
CA VAL A 109 -22.98 8.99 12.73
C VAL A 109 -24.48 9.13 12.46
N PHE A 110 -25.13 10.05 13.16
CA PHE A 110 -26.50 10.48 12.91
C PHE A 110 -26.49 11.79 12.14
N LEU A 111 -27.27 11.86 11.07
CA LEU A 111 -27.33 13.00 10.17
C LEU A 111 -28.75 13.55 10.08
N SER A 112 -28.90 14.82 9.77
CA SER A 112 -30.16 15.37 9.31
C SER A 112 -30.50 14.84 7.90
N PRO A 113 -31.75 14.98 7.42
CA PRO A 113 -32.10 14.65 6.03
C PRO A 113 -31.29 15.41 4.97
N ASP A 114 -30.65 16.53 5.36
CA ASP A 114 -29.74 17.34 4.55
C ASP A 114 -28.26 16.98 4.79
N LEU A 115 -28.01 15.79 5.32
CA LEU A 115 -26.67 15.20 5.53
C LEU A 115 -25.80 15.91 6.56
N LYS A 116 -26.33 16.92 7.32
CA LYS A 116 -25.59 17.61 8.37
C LYS A 116 -25.41 16.68 9.57
N PRO A 117 -24.19 16.56 10.15
CA PRO A 117 -23.97 15.69 11.28
C PRO A 117 -24.64 16.21 12.55
N LEU A 118 -25.35 15.36 13.27
CA LEU A 118 -26.03 15.66 14.52
C LEU A 118 -25.29 15.11 15.72
N MET A 119 -24.74 13.91 15.58
CA MET A 119 -23.98 13.19 16.59
C MET A 119 -23.17 12.09 15.93
N GLY A 120 -22.00 11.77 16.48
CA GLY A 120 -21.19 10.65 16.00
C GLY A 120 -20.39 9.99 17.11
N GLY A 121 -19.73 8.89 16.75
CA GLY A 121 -18.83 8.14 17.63
C GLY A 121 -18.32 6.90 16.96
N THR A 122 -17.41 6.19 17.61
CA THR A 122 -16.81 4.97 17.07
C THR A 122 -17.64 3.75 17.45
N TYR A 123 -17.50 3.25 18.65
CA TYR A 123 -18.18 2.04 19.12
C TYR A 123 -19.23 2.36 20.20
N PHE A 124 -20.45 1.84 20.01
CA PHE A 124 -21.50 1.85 21.02
C PHE A 124 -21.76 0.42 21.51
N PRO A 125 -21.72 0.14 22.84
CA PRO A 125 -22.03 -1.18 23.36
C PRO A 125 -23.52 -1.53 23.10
N PRO A 126 -23.89 -2.81 22.94
CA PRO A 126 -25.29 -3.21 22.72
C PRO A 126 -26.25 -2.74 23.83
N GLU A 127 -25.80 -2.83 25.08
CA GLU A 127 -26.56 -2.47 26.28
C GLU A 127 -25.78 -1.43 27.12
N ASP A 128 -26.50 -0.72 27.99
CA ASP A 128 -25.89 0.23 28.95
C ASP A 128 -24.90 -0.51 29.85
N LYS A 129 -23.62 -0.12 29.85
CA LYS A 129 -22.59 -0.81 30.58
C LYS A 129 -21.48 0.14 31.08
N TYR A 130 -21.06 -0.03 32.33
CA TYR A 130 -19.97 0.76 32.93
C TYR A 130 -20.14 2.30 32.81
N GLY A 131 -21.37 2.80 32.94
CA GLY A 131 -21.67 4.24 32.82
C GLY A 131 -21.68 4.77 31.38
N ARG A 132 -21.50 3.91 30.38
CA ARG A 132 -21.64 4.25 28.96
C ARG A 132 -23.02 3.85 28.46
N PRO A 133 -23.73 4.74 27.74
CA PRO A 133 -25.04 4.40 27.18
C PRO A 133 -24.89 3.35 26.09
N GLY A 134 -25.75 2.36 26.11
CA GLY A 134 -25.88 1.35 25.07
C GLY A 134 -26.55 1.92 23.82
N PHE A 135 -26.41 1.22 22.71
CA PHE A 135 -26.87 1.70 21.42
C PHE A 135 -28.39 1.98 21.39
N LYS A 136 -29.23 1.12 22.01
CA LYS A 136 -30.68 1.35 22.12
C LYS A 136 -31.01 2.65 22.88
N THR A 137 -30.22 3.00 23.89
CA THR A 137 -30.35 4.24 24.64
C THR A 137 -29.96 5.46 23.79
N ILE A 138 -28.90 5.34 22.98
CA ILE A 138 -28.49 6.38 22.03
C ILE A 138 -29.59 6.62 20.99
N LEU A 139 -30.15 5.56 20.37
CA LEU A 139 -31.24 5.69 19.39
C LEU A 139 -32.43 6.47 19.96
N ARG A 140 -32.85 6.15 21.19
CA ARG A 140 -33.95 6.87 21.86
C ARG A 140 -33.60 8.34 22.10
N LYS A 141 -32.39 8.64 22.57
CA LYS A 141 -31.94 10.02 22.81
C LYS A 141 -31.91 10.85 21.54
N VAL A 142 -31.40 10.29 20.44
CA VAL A 142 -31.35 10.99 19.14
C VAL A 142 -32.77 11.24 18.61
N LYS A 143 -33.67 10.23 18.69
CA LYS A 143 -35.07 10.36 18.29
C LYS A 143 -35.78 11.44 19.12
N ASP A 144 -35.67 11.39 20.44
CA ASP A 144 -36.27 12.38 21.33
C ASP A 144 -35.76 13.79 21.07
N ALA A 145 -34.47 13.93 20.80
CA ALA A 145 -33.86 15.23 20.48
C ALA A 145 -34.35 15.74 19.12
N TRP A 146 -34.44 14.87 18.11
CA TRP A 146 -34.99 15.22 16.80
C TRP A 146 -36.43 15.71 16.89
N ASP A 147 -37.29 15.00 17.64
CA ASP A 147 -38.69 15.36 17.76
C ASP A 147 -38.93 16.67 18.53
N LYS A 148 -38.09 16.96 19.53
CA LYS A 148 -38.30 18.09 20.44
C LYS A 148 -37.45 19.34 20.09
N LYS A 149 -36.30 19.18 19.39
CA LYS A 149 -35.28 20.22 19.21
C LYS A 149 -34.68 20.23 17.82
N ARG A 150 -35.45 19.81 16.81
CA ARG A 150 -34.99 19.64 15.41
C ARG A 150 -34.19 20.83 14.87
N ASP A 151 -34.79 22.05 14.93
CA ASP A 151 -34.16 23.23 14.35
C ASP A 151 -32.82 23.56 15.01
N MET A 152 -32.73 23.36 16.32
CA MET A 152 -31.47 23.55 17.04
C MET A 152 -30.41 22.53 16.64
N LEU A 153 -30.79 21.27 16.45
CA LEU A 153 -29.89 20.20 15.98
C LEU A 153 -29.40 20.47 14.54
N ALA A 154 -30.33 20.85 13.65
CA ALA A 154 -30.00 21.16 12.26
C ALA A 154 -29.06 22.37 12.16
N GLN A 155 -29.30 23.44 12.94
CA GLN A 155 -28.42 24.58 13.03
C GLN A 155 -27.04 24.22 13.59
N SER A 156 -26.98 23.40 14.65
CA SER A 156 -25.72 22.92 15.23
C SER A 156 -24.90 22.11 14.22
N GLY A 157 -25.56 21.21 13.47
CA GLY A 157 -24.90 20.42 12.43
C GLY A 157 -24.39 21.29 11.26
N ALA A 158 -25.19 22.29 10.85
CA ALA A 158 -24.76 23.22 9.82
C ALA A 158 -23.54 24.05 10.28
N PHE A 159 -23.58 24.57 11.51
CA PHE A 159 -22.48 25.30 12.11
C PHE A 159 -21.21 24.45 12.22
N ALA A 160 -21.33 23.17 12.61
CA ALA A 160 -20.18 22.26 12.68
C ALA A 160 -19.51 22.08 11.30
N ILE A 161 -20.30 21.91 10.23
CA ILE A 161 -19.75 21.80 8.87
C ILE A 161 -19.10 23.11 8.42
N GLU A 162 -19.71 24.27 8.74
CA GLU A 162 -19.14 25.58 8.43
C GLU A 162 -17.78 25.79 9.11
N GLN A 163 -17.69 25.50 10.40
CA GLN A 163 -16.44 25.60 11.17
C GLN A 163 -15.36 24.63 10.65
N LEU A 164 -15.75 23.39 10.29
CA LEU A 164 -14.83 22.44 9.67
C LEU A 164 -14.37 22.92 8.29
N SER A 165 -15.28 23.45 7.48
CA SER A 165 -14.94 24.00 6.16
C SER A 165 -13.95 25.15 6.27
N GLU A 166 -14.15 26.08 7.22
CA GLU A 166 -13.21 27.16 7.49
C GLU A 166 -11.85 26.64 7.96
N ALA A 167 -11.83 25.68 8.89
CA ALA A 167 -10.60 25.08 9.40
C ALA A 167 -9.80 24.30 8.32
N LEU A 168 -10.51 23.67 7.40
CA LEU A 168 -9.93 22.88 6.30
C LEU A 168 -9.58 23.74 5.06
N SER A 169 -10.08 24.99 5.00
CA SER A 169 -9.75 25.95 3.95
C SER A 169 -8.37 26.61 4.16
N ALA A 170 -7.50 25.96 4.95
CA ALA A 170 -6.15 26.46 5.17
C ALA A 170 -5.44 26.66 3.83
N SER A 171 -5.07 27.91 3.56
CA SER A 171 -4.28 28.30 2.40
C SER A 171 -2.85 28.51 2.83
N ALA A 172 -1.92 28.26 1.93
CA ALA A 172 -0.53 28.57 2.17
C ALA A 172 -0.33 30.07 2.45
N SER A 173 0.42 30.39 3.47
CA SER A 173 0.81 31.79 3.79
C SER A 173 1.85 32.32 2.80
N SER A 174 2.50 31.45 2.06
CA SER A 174 3.52 31.70 1.05
C SER A 174 3.42 30.65 -0.06
N ASN A 175 3.86 30.97 -1.25
CA ASN A 175 3.92 30.01 -2.36
C ASN A 175 5.13 29.06 -2.27
N LYS A 176 5.96 29.19 -1.24
CA LYS A 176 7.21 28.45 -1.09
C LYS A 176 7.51 28.19 0.39
N LEU A 177 8.07 27.00 0.69
CA LEU A 177 8.60 26.71 2.03
C LEU A 177 9.85 27.53 2.35
N PRO A 178 10.12 27.84 3.65
CA PRO A 178 11.42 28.34 4.08
C PRO A 178 12.55 27.39 3.67
N ASP A 179 13.68 27.92 3.22
CA ASP A 179 14.76 27.15 2.61
C ASP A 179 15.34 26.04 3.51
N GLU A 180 15.35 26.24 4.84
CA GLU A 180 15.85 25.24 5.79
C GLU A 180 14.80 24.19 6.21
N LEU A 181 13.53 24.45 5.94
CA LEU A 181 12.45 23.59 6.44
C LEU A 181 12.49 22.17 5.87
N PRO A 182 12.74 21.91 4.58
CA PRO A 182 12.79 20.57 4.05
C PRO A 182 13.74 19.64 4.80
N GLN A 183 14.98 20.08 5.01
CA GLN A 183 15.99 19.30 5.74
C GLN A 183 15.63 19.15 7.22
N ASN A 184 15.12 20.21 7.86
CA ASN A 184 14.69 20.16 9.25
C ASN A 184 13.49 19.22 9.45
N ALA A 185 12.52 19.22 8.53
CA ALA A 185 11.36 18.33 8.58
C ALA A 185 11.78 16.84 8.44
N LEU A 186 12.66 16.54 7.50
CA LEU A 186 13.19 15.19 7.30
C LEU A 186 13.92 14.69 8.56
N ARG A 187 14.79 15.52 9.15
CA ARG A 187 15.50 15.21 10.40
C ARG A 187 14.52 15.06 11.57
N LEU A 188 13.57 15.99 11.74
CA LEU A 188 12.57 15.94 12.80
C LEU A 188 11.71 14.66 12.70
N CYS A 189 11.30 14.28 11.49
CA CYS A 189 10.56 13.04 11.26
C CYS A 189 11.35 11.82 11.74
N ALA A 190 12.63 11.72 11.34
CA ALA A 190 13.51 10.63 11.77
C ALA A 190 13.70 10.59 13.29
N GLU A 191 13.87 11.76 13.96
CA GLU A 191 13.96 11.86 15.40
C GLU A 191 12.67 11.45 16.12
N GLN A 192 11.51 11.86 15.61
CA GLN A 192 10.20 11.48 16.16
C GLN A 192 9.94 9.97 16.04
N LEU A 193 10.23 9.38 14.87
CA LEU A 193 10.12 7.95 14.65
C LEU A 193 11.09 7.15 15.52
N SER A 194 12.35 7.57 15.62
CA SER A 194 13.34 6.91 16.47
C SER A 194 12.92 6.87 17.95
N LYS A 195 12.19 7.86 18.44
CA LYS A 195 11.64 7.87 19.82
C LYS A 195 10.53 6.84 20.03
N SER A 196 9.80 6.47 18.97
CA SER A 196 8.73 5.48 19.01
C SER A 196 9.20 4.07 18.65
N TYR A 197 10.48 3.92 18.30
CA TYR A 197 11.06 2.65 17.84
C TYR A 197 11.11 1.60 18.96
N ASP A 198 10.64 0.41 18.63
CA ASP A 198 10.73 -0.77 19.50
C ASP A 198 12.04 -1.53 19.22
N SER A 199 13.03 -1.33 20.10
CA SER A 199 14.34 -1.97 19.96
C SER A 199 14.33 -3.48 20.20
N ARG A 200 13.26 -4.03 20.78
CA ARG A 200 13.13 -5.46 21.09
C ARG A 200 12.49 -6.26 19.96
N PHE A 201 11.46 -5.71 19.34
CA PHE A 201 10.67 -6.40 18.34
C PHE A 201 10.61 -5.67 16.99
N GLY A 202 11.34 -4.57 16.85
CA GLY A 202 11.27 -3.73 15.65
C GLY A 202 9.92 -3.02 15.49
N GLY A 203 9.85 -2.12 14.52
CA GLY A 203 8.66 -1.31 14.23
C GLY A 203 8.57 -0.06 15.08
N PHE A 204 7.59 0.78 14.74
CA PHE A 204 7.36 2.07 15.39
C PHE A 204 6.01 2.04 16.10
N GLY A 205 6.01 2.33 17.42
CA GLY A 205 4.83 2.31 18.26
C GLY A 205 4.60 0.98 19.00
N SER A 206 3.39 0.82 19.55
CA SER A 206 2.96 -0.33 20.37
C SER A 206 1.84 -1.13 19.69
N ALA A 207 1.40 -2.23 20.32
CA ALA A 207 0.26 -3.02 19.85
C ALA A 207 -1.09 -2.24 19.87
N PRO A 208 -1.97 -2.42 18.88
CA PRO A 208 -1.77 -3.21 17.67
C PRO A 208 -0.70 -2.61 16.76
N LYS A 209 0.14 -3.46 16.15
CA LYS A 209 1.34 -3.05 15.45
C LYS A 209 1.16 -3.17 13.94
N PHE A 210 1.27 -2.04 13.24
CA PHE A 210 1.12 -1.94 11.78
C PHE A 210 2.47 -1.89 11.07
N PRO A 211 2.60 -2.43 9.85
CA PRO A 211 3.83 -2.42 9.06
C PRO A 211 4.40 -1.03 8.77
N ARG A 212 3.54 -0.05 8.49
CA ARG A 212 3.86 1.37 8.20
C ARG A 212 4.98 1.57 7.16
N PRO A 213 4.79 1.12 5.91
CA PRO A 213 5.84 1.15 4.89
C PRO A 213 6.38 2.55 4.59
N VAL A 214 5.55 3.59 4.67
CA VAL A 214 5.97 4.99 4.43
C VAL A 214 6.99 5.49 5.44
N GLU A 215 6.88 5.06 6.72
CA GLU A 215 7.85 5.38 7.77
C GLU A 215 9.20 4.70 7.49
N ILE A 216 9.15 3.43 7.07
CA ILE A 216 10.32 2.65 6.65
C ILE A 216 11.01 3.31 5.46
N GLN A 217 10.26 3.68 4.43
CA GLN A 217 10.78 4.35 3.24
C GLN A 217 11.46 5.68 3.58
N MET A 218 10.84 6.49 4.43
CA MET A 218 11.41 7.76 4.88
C MET A 218 12.72 7.55 5.65
N MET A 219 12.78 6.58 6.56
CA MET A 219 13.99 6.28 7.32
C MET A 219 15.12 5.77 6.42
N LEU A 220 14.84 4.96 5.41
CA LEU A 220 15.84 4.54 4.40
C LEU A 220 16.34 5.73 3.59
N TYR A 221 15.43 6.59 3.13
CA TYR A 221 15.79 7.82 2.40
C TYR A 221 16.69 8.73 3.23
N HIS A 222 16.32 9.02 4.48
CA HIS A 222 17.10 9.84 5.39
C HIS A 222 18.48 9.23 5.66
N SER A 223 18.54 7.91 5.91
CA SER A 223 19.81 7.21 6.14
C SER A 223 20.74 7.28 4.93
N LYS A 224 20.21 7.11 3.71
CA LYS A 224 20.99 7.25 2.48
C LYS A 224 21.55 8.67 2.33
N LYS A 225 20.75 9.67 2.60
CA LYS A 225 21.18 11.08 2.55
C LYS A 225 22.27 11.40 3.57
N LEU A 226 22.16 10.85 4.78
CA LEU A 226 23.23 10.98 5.79
C LEU A 226 24.54 10.32 5.34
N GLU A 227 24.45 9.14 4.71
CA GLU A 227 25.62 8.45 4.15
C GLU A 227 26.28 9.28 3.05
N ASP A 228 25.50 9.84 2.13
CA ASP A 228 25.98 10.68 1.02
C ASP A 228 26.63 11.98 1.53
N THR A 229 26.19 12.50 2.68
CA THR A 229 26.78 13.68 3.35
C THR A 229 27.91 13.35 4.34
N GLY A 230 28.35 12.09 4.41
CA GLY A 230 29.49 11.66 5.24
C GLY A 230 29.16 11.37 6.70
N LYS A 231 27.89 11.40 7.11
CA LYS A 231 27.42 11.09 8.48
C LYS A 231 27.11 9.59 8.66
N SER A 232 28.08 8.75 8.34
CA SER A 232 27.91 7.29 8.26
C SER A 232 27.47 6.64 9.58
N GLY A 233 27.80 7.21 10.75
CA GLY A 233 27.36 6.71 12.05
C GLY A 233 25.86 6.84 12.25
N GLU A 234 25.31 8.04 12.03
CA GLU A 234 23.86 8.30 12.13
C GLU A 234 23.08 7.51 11.06
N ALA A 235 23.63 7.43 9.83
CA ALA A 235 23.06 6.63 8.75
C ALA A 235 22.91 5.15 9.15
N SER A 236 23.96 4.57 9.74
CA SER A 236 23.98 3.16 10.17
C SER A 236 22.94 2.87 11.26
N GLU A 237 22.67 3.80 12.19
CA GLU A 237 21.64 3.63 13.21
C GLU A 237 20.24 3.58 12.61
N GLY A 238 19.90 4.50 11.72
CA GLY A 238 18.62 4.52 11.00
C GLY A 238 18.41 3.24 10.17
N GLN A 239 19.44 2.82 9.42
CA GLN A 239 19.39 1.58 8.66
C GLN A 239 19.16 0.36 9.54
N LYS A 240 19.85 0.24 10.68
CA LYS A 240 19.64 -0.88 11.62
C LYS A 240 18.21 -0.96 12.13
N MET A 241 17.58 0.18 12.49
CA MET A 241 16.20 0.20 12.94
C MET A 241 15.25 -0.36 11.86
N VAL A 242 15.41 0.07 10.64
CA VAL A 242 14.56 -0.37 9.52
C VAL A 242 14.81 -1.83 9.16
N LEU A 243 16.06 -2.21 8.95
CA LEU A 243 16.40 -3.58 8.55
C LEU A 243 15.98 -4.59 9.61
N PHE A 244 16.17 -4.28 10.89
CA PHE A 244 15.68 -5.11 11.97
C PHE A 244 14.14 -5.20 12.01
N THR A 245 13.44 -4.09 11.76
CA THR A 245 11.96 -4.08 11.65
C THR A 245 11.49 -5.01 10.53
N LEU A 246 12.08 -4.91 9.33
CA LEU A 246 11.75 -5.76 8.19
C LEU A 246 12.01 -7.25 8.48
N GLN A 247 13.12 -7.56 9.17
CA GLN A 247 13.42 -8.93 9.60
C GLN A 247 12.41 -9.44 10.62
N CYS A 248 12.04 -8.63 11.62
CA CYS A 248 11.04 -9.02 12.61
C CYS A 248 9.67 -9.28 12.00
N MET A 249 9.24 -8.44 11.05
CA MET A 249 7.97 -8.65 10.32
C MET A 249 8.03 -9.94 9.48
N ALA A 250 9.09 -10.14 8.71
CA ALA A 250 9.24 -11.31 7.84
C ALA A 250 9.32 -12.63 8.60
N LYS A 251 9.89 -12.61 9.82
CA LYS A 251 9.97 -13.79 10.73
C LYS A 251 8.73 -13.95 11.60
N GLY A 252 7.93 -12.90 11.74
CA GLY A 252 6.70 -12.88 12.53
C GLY A 252 5.55 -13.64 11.88
N GLY A 253 4.49 -13.90 12.65
CA GLY A 253 3.27 -14.51 12.14
C GLY A 253 2.40 -13.54 11.33
N ILE A 254 2.77 -12.26 11.27
CA ILE A 254 2.18 -11.30 10.32
C ILE A 254 2.53 -11.65 8.86
N HIS A 255 3.64 -12.35 8.64
CA HIS A 255 3.99 -12.97 7.37
C HIS A 255 3.37 -14.38 7.27
N ASP A 256 2.69 -14.68 6.18
CA ASP A 256 2.14 -16.01 5.93
C ASP A 256 3.23 -16.95 5.40
N HIS A 257 3.93 -17.62 6.29
CA HIS A 257 5.05 -18.53 5.98
C HIS A 257 4.71 -19.72 5.07
N VAL A 258 3.43 -19.98 4.80
CA VAL A 258 2.99 -21.09 3.96
C VAL A 258 2.52 -20.62 2.59
N GLY A 259 1.80 -19.51 2.53
CA GLY A 259 1.19 -19.01 1.30
C GLY A 259 1.75 -17.72 0.78
N GLY A 260 2.65 -17.08 1.52
CA GLY A 260 3.25 -15.80 1.16
C GLY A 260 2.37 -14.58 1.43
N GLY A 261 2.98 -13.42 1.33
CA GLY A 261 2.34 -12.15 1.60
C GLY A 261 2.15 -11.85 3.09
N PHE A 262 1.67 -10.65 3.39
CA PHE A 262 1.54 -10.14 4.75
C PHE A 262 0.09 -9.89 5.14
N HIS A 263 -0.24 -10.20 6.38
CA HIS A 263 -1.48 -9.79 7.03
C HIS A 263 -1.43 -8.31 7.40
N ARG A 264 -2.59 -7.71 7.62
CA ARG A 264 -2.76 -6.26 7.77
C ARG A 264 -2.03 -5.65 8.95
N TYR A 265 -2.11 -6.25 10.15
CA TYR A 265 -1.42 -5.81 11.34
C TYR A 265 -1.31 -6.94 12.36
N SER A 266 -0.42 -6.80 13.34
CA SER A 266 -0.32 -7.68 14.49
C SER A 266 -1.14 -7.16 15.68
N VAL A 267 -1.90 -8.02 16.34
CA VAL A 267 -2.66 -7.66 17.54
C VAL A 267 -1.75 -7.54 18.77
N ASP A 268 -0.55 -8.09 18.69
CA ASP A 268 0.50 -8.02 19.73
C ASP A 268 1.72 -7.22 19.28
N GLU A 269 2.63 -6.94 20.21
CA GLU A 269 3.84 -6.16 19.97
C GLU A 269 4.95 -6.92 19.22
N ARG A 270 4.83 -8.26 19.10
CA ARG A 270 5.89 -9.18 18.64
C ARG A 270 5.76 -9.58 17.18
N TRP A 271 4.81 -9.04 16.46
CA TRP A 271 4.44 -9.45 15.11
C TRP A 271 3.94 -10.90 15.02
N HIS A 272 3.40 -11.47 16.12
CA HIS A 272 3.10 -12.89 16.21
C HIS A 272 1.69 -13.22 15.71
N VAL A 273 0.65 -12.76 16.41
CA VAL A 273 -0.73 -13.08 16.01
C VAL A 273 -1.29 -11.92 15.21
N PRO A 274 -1.55 -12.12 13.91
CA PRO A 274 -2.08 -11.04 13.08
C PRO A 274 -3.61 -10.95 13.18
N HIS A 275 -4.15 -9.81 12.73
CA HIS A 275 -5.48 -9.75 12.12
C HIS A 275 -5.33 -10.28 10.70
N PHE A 276 -6.00 -11.39 10.40
CA PHE A 276 -5.68 -12.25 9.26
C PHE A 276 -6.10 -11.71 7.88
N GLU A 277 -6.65 -10.52 7.80
CA GLU A 277 -6.94 -9.82 6.54
C GLU A 277 -5.64 -9.53 5.77
N LYS A 278 -5.67 -9.68 4.43
CA LYS A 278 -4.55 -9.31 3.55
C LYS A 278 -5.01 -8.24 2.57
N MET A 279 -4.44 -7.04 2.70
CA MET A 279 -4.80 -5.88 1.89
C MET A 279 -3.82 -5.66 0.75
N LEU A 280 -4.33 -5.34 -0.44
CA LEU A 280 -3.50 -5.11 -1.62
C LEU A 280 -2.52 -3.95 -1.44
N TYR A 281 -2.96 -2.85 -0.81
CA TYR A 281 -2.11 -1.69 -0.56
C TYR A 281 -0.91 -2.01 0.35
N ASP A 282 -1.07 -2.94 1.30
CA ASP A 282 0.05 -3.39 2.15
C ASP A 282 1.06 -4.19 1.32
N GLN A 283 0.59 -5.11 0.48
CA GLN A 283 1.46 -5.95 -0.35
C GLN A 283 2.33 -5.12 -1.28
N GLY A 284 1.72 -4.17 -2.02
CA GLY A 284 2.46 -3.31 -2.97
C GLY A 284 3.51 -2.46 -2.28
N GLN A 285 3.16 -1.82 -1.17
CA GLN A 285 4.10 -0.99 -0.41
C GLN A 285 5.21 -1.82 0.25
N LEU A 286 4.88 -2.97 0.86
CA LEU A 286 5.86 -3.85 1.48
C LEU A 286 6.82 -4.43 0.45
N ALA A 287 6.36 -4.87 -0.71
CA ALA A 287 7.23 -5.32 -1.79
C ALA A 287 8.25 -4.23 -2.15
N ASN A 288 7.82 -2.98 -2.27
CA ASN A 288 8.70 -1.85 -2.56
C ASN A 288 9.76 -1.59 -1.47
N VAL A 289 9.41 -1.62 -0.19
CA VAL A 289 10.41 -1.38 0.88
C VAL A 289 11.38 -2.56 1.05
N TYR A 290 10.95 -3.80 0.76
CA TYR A 290 11.86 -4.95 0.69
C TYR A 290 12.82 -4.85 -0.51
N LEU A 291 12.37 -4.33 -1.68
CA LEU A 291 13.24 -4.02 -2.82
C LEU A 291 14.27 -2.93 -2.47
N ASP A 292 13.83 -1.89 -1.74
CA ASP A 292 14.72 -0.82 -1.28
C ASP A 292 15.79 -1.36 -0.33
N ALA A 293 15.39 -2.20 0.63
CA ALA A 293 16.32 -2.85 1.55
C ALA A 293 17.32 -3.76 0.81
N PHE A 294 16.87 -4.53 -0.19
CA PHE A 294 17.75 -5.31 -1.06
C PHE A 294 18.69 -4.44 -1.86
N SER A 295 18.20 -3.36 -2.48
CA SER A 295 19.04 -2.43 -3.27
C SER A 295 20.14 -1.78 -2.42
N LEU A 296 19.83 -1.51 -1.15
CA LEU A 296 20.74 -0.91 -0.20
C LEU A 296 21.80 -1.89 0.35
N THR A 297 21.37 -3.12 0.70
CA THR A 297 22.20 -4.09 1.44
C THR A 297 22.80 -5.18 0.58
N LYS A 298 22.19 -5.48 -0.57
CA LYS A 298 22.44 -6.67 -1.39
C LYS A 298 22.23 -8.00 -0.67
N ASP A 299 21.53 -7.97 0.48
CA ASP A 299 21.16 -9.17 1.22
C ASP A 299 19.94 -9.83 0.56
N VAL A 300 20.15 -11.05 0.06
CA VAL A 300 19.14 -11.87 -0.64
C VAL A 300 17.93 -12.20 0.22
N PHE A 301 18.02 -12.07 1.53
CA PHE A 301 16.86 -12.21 2.42
C PHE A 301 15.73 -11.25 2.02
N TYR A 302 16.05 -10.00 1.71
CA TYR A 302 15.02 -9.00 1.36
C TYR A 302 14.45 -9.24 -0.04
N SER A 303 15.26 -9.67 -1.00
CA SER A 303 14.77 -10.03 -2.34
C SER A 303 13.85 -11.25 -2.30
N TYR A 304 14.19 -12.23 -1.44
CA TYR A 304 13.33 -13.40 -1.21
C TYR A 304 11.94 -13.00 -0.70
N ILE A 305 11.86 -12.17 0.34
CA ILE A 305 10.57 -11.72 0.89
C ILE A 305 9.79 -10.91 -0.15
N CYS A 306 10.46 -10.08 -0.96
CA CYS A 306 9.81 -9.40 -2.06
C CYS A 306 9.18 -10.37 -3.07
N ARG A 307 9.92 -11.40 -3.50
CA ARG A 307 9.39 -12.45 -4.39
C ARG A 307 8.20 -13.18 -3.78
N ASP A 308 8.29 -13.51 -2.51
CA ASP A 308 7.21 -14.18 -1.79
C ASP A 308 5.90 -13.38 -1.81
N ILE A 309 5.98 -12.04 -1.64
CA ILE A 309 4.82 -11.15 -1.77
C ILE A 309 4.30 -11.15 -3.22
N LEU A 310 5.18 -10.98 -4.20
CA LEU A 310 4.79 -10.91 -5.62
C LEU A 310 4.19 -12.23 -6.12
N ASP A 311 4.72 -13.37 -5.68
CA ASP A 311 4.20 -14.70 -6.00
C ASP A 311 2.83 -14.94 -5.36
N TYR A 312 2.61 -14.50 -4.12
CA TYR A 312 1.29 -14.50 -3.51
C TYR A 312 0.30 -13.69 -4.36
N LEU A 313 0.65 -12.46 -4.76
CA LEU A 313 -0.23 -11.63 -5.59
C LEU A 313 -0.56 -12.31 -6.92
N ARG A 314 0.45 -12.83 -7.62
CA ARG A 314 0.27 -13.51 -8.91
C ARG A 314 -0.64 -14.73 -8.83
N ARG A 315 -0.53 -15.49 -7.77
CA ARG A 315 -1.27 -16.73 -7.57
C ARG A 315 -2.71 -16.52 -7.11
N ASP A 316 -2.91 -15.56 -6.19
CA ASP A 316 -4.16 -15.47 -5.42
C ASP A 316 -4.96 -14.18 -5.69
N MET A 317 -4.29 -13.10 -6.13
CA MET A 317 -4.91 -11.77 -6.23
C MET A 317 -5.06 -11.23 -7.65
N ILE A 318 -4.53 -11.91 -8.67
CA ILE A 318 -4.62 -11.46 -10.07
C ILE A 318 -5.63 -12.28 -10.81
N GLY A 319 -6.60 -11.61 -11.44
CA GLY A 319 -7.59 -12.24 -12.30
C GLY A 319 -7.11 -12.40 -13.76
N PRO A 320 -7.86 -13.15 -14.58
CA PRO A 320 -7.45 -13.52 -15.92
C PRO A 320 -7.35 -12.36 -16.91
N GLY A 321 -7.95 -11.22 -16.63
CA GLY A 321 -7.88 -10.01 -17.46
C GLY A 321 -6.73 -9.06 -17.11
N GLY A 322 -5.94 -9.40 -16.08
CA GLY A 322 -4.86 -8.57 -15.54
C GLY A 322 -5.30 -7.67 -14.39
N GLU A 323 -6.58 -7.75 -13.97
CA GLU A 323 -7.11 -7.09 -12.79
C GLU A 323 -6.46 -7.59 -11.51
N ILE A 324 -6.15 -6.70 -10.57
CA ILE A 324 -5.61 -7.06 -9.26
C ILE A 324 -6.64 -6.71 -8.20
N PHE A 325 -7.05 -7.73 -7.44
CA PHE A 325 -8.13 -7.65 -6.45
C PHE A 325 -7.68 -6.98 -5.15
N SER A 326 -8.65 -6.45 -4.39
CA SER A 326 -8.38 -5.53 -3.28
C SER A 326 -7.97 -6.21 -1.97
N ALA A 327 -8.59 -7.33 -1.59
CA ALA A 327 -8.32 -7.93 -0.29
C ALA A 327 -8.75 -9.40 -0.18
N GLU A 328 -8.14 -10.14 0.76
CA GLU A 328 -8.70 -11.36 1.34
C GLU A 328 -9.19 -11.09 2.76
N ASP A 329 -10.41 -11.56 3.09
CA ASP A 329 -11.05 -11.40 4.40
C ASP A 329 -10.23 -12.13 5.51
N ALA A 330 -10.31 -11.64 6.73
CA ALA A 330 -9.72 -12.31 7.89
C ALA A 330 -10.45 -13.62 8.25
N ASP A 331 -11.75 -13.69 7.93
CA ASP A 331 -12.66 -14.75 8.37
C ASP A 331 -12.85 -15.83 7.31
N SER A 332 -12.78 -17.09 7.73
CA SER A 332 -13.11 -18.25 6.90
C SER A 332 -13.88 -19.32 7.66
N ALA A 333 -14.55 -20.23 6.94
CA ALA A 333 -15.19 -21.38 7.57
C ALA A 333 -14.11 -22.40 8.00
N GLU A 334 -14.27 -23.03 9.15
CA GLU A 334 -13.34 -24.10 9.61
C GLU A 334 -13.43 -25.36 8.76
N THR A 335 -14.65 -25.66 8.26
CA THR A 335 -14.92 -26.83 7.40
C THR A 335 -15.91 -26.46 6.33
N GLU A 336 -15.90 -27.22 5.23
CA GLU A 336 -16.85 -27.02 4.14
C GLU A 336 -18.30 -27.17 4.65
N GLY A 337 -19.15 -26.19 4.35
CA GLY A 337 -20.54 -26.14 4.78
C GLY A 337 -20.78 -25.61 6.20
N ALA A 338 -19.76 -25.20 6.95
CA ALA A 338 -19.94 -24.53 8.23
C ALA A 338 -20.62 -23.15 8.02
N THR A 339 -21.64 -22.87 8.83
CA THR A 339 -22.41 -21.62 8.75
C THR A 339 -21.72 -20.44 9.44
N ARG A 340 -20.81 -20.73 10.38
CA ARG A 340 -20.06 -19.71 11.11
C ARG A 340 -18.64 -19.64 10.58
N LYS A 341 -18.20 -18.44 10.22
CA LYS A 341 -16.82 -18.13 9.94
C LYS A 341 -16.08 -17.78 11.24
N LYS A 342 -14.77 -17.98 11.24
CA LYS A 342 -13.88 -17.60 12.33
C LYS A 342 -12.64 -16.92 11.77
N GLU A 343 -12.14 -15.95 12.51
CA GLU A 343 -10.90 -15.26 12.16
C GLU A 343 -9.72 -16.23 12.13
N GLY A 344 -8.92 -16.17 11.09
CA GLY A 344 -7.72 -16.97 10.94
C GLY A 344 -7.90 -18.47 10.71
N ALA A 345 -9.15 -18.98 10.59
CA ALA A 345 -9.40 -20.42 10.49
C ALA A 345 -8.66 -21.09 9.32
N PHE A 346 -8.48 -20.39 8.21
CA PHE A 346 -7.70 -20.86 7.06
C PHE A 346 -6.20 -21.01 7.39
N TYR A 347 -5.63 -20.11 8.20
CA TYR A 347 -4.19 -19.94 8.38
C TYR A 347 -3.59 -20.70 9.57
N VAL A 348 -4.38 -20.90 10.64
CA VAL A 348 -3.87 -21.49 11.89
C VAL A 348 -3.76 -23.01 11.86
N TRP A 349 -2.87 -23.55 12.70
CA TRP A 349 -2.56 -24.97 12.76
C TRP A 349 -2.66 -25.52 14.18
N THR A 350 -3.07 -26.78 14.35
CA THR A 350 -2.84 -27.52 15.56
C THR A 350 -1.52 -28.30 15.48
N SER A 351 -0.86 -28.54 16.60
CA SER A 351 0.38 -29.33 16.64
C SER A 351 0.19 -30.73 16.06
N LYS A 352 -0.95 -31.35 16.37
CA LYS A 352 -1.28 -32.70 15.88
C LYS A 352 -1.48 -32.72 14.37
N GLU A 353 -2.17 -31.75 13.81
CA GLU A 353 -2.37 -31.64 12.36
C GLU A 353 -1.04 -31.56 11.62
N VAL A 354 -0.10 -30.75 12.12
CA VAL A 354 1.26 -30.64 11.55
C VAL A 354 2.03 -31.97 11.69
N GLU A 355 1.88 -32.69 12.80
CA GLU A 355 2.48 -34.02 12.99
C GLU A 355 1.94 -35.04 11.98
N ASP A 356 0.63 -35.06 11.80
CA ASP A 356 -0.04 -35.98 10.87
C ASP A 356 0.36 -35.73 9.38
N ILE A 357 0.62 -34.45 9.02
CA ILE A 357 1.00 -34.06 7.65
C ILE A 357 2.50 -34.30 7.38
N LEU A 358 3.37 -33.91 8.32
CA LEU A 358 4.80 -33.83 8.10
C LEU A 358 5.57 -35.09 8.55
N GLY A 359 4.95 -35.95 9.38
CA GLY A 359 5.55 -37.19 9.84
C GLY A 359 6.92 -36.97 10.53
N GLU A 360 7.97 -37.58 10.02
CA GLU A 360 9.33 -37.51 10.61
C GLU A 360 9.92 -36.09 10.65
N HIS A 361 9.50 -35.19 9.76
CA HIS A 361 9.97 -33.81 9.70
C HIS A 361 9.21 -32.86 10.64
N ALA A 362 8.14 -33.35 11.29
CA ALA A 362 7.29 -32.50 12.14
C ALA A 362 8.04 -31.90 13.34
N ILE A 363 8.96 -32.63 13.94
CA ILE A 363 9.74 -32.17 15.11
C ILE A 363 10.59 -30.95 14.71
N LEU A 364 11.36 -31.09 13.63
CA LEU A 364 12.19 -30.01 13.07
C LEU A 364 11.36 -28.79 12.74
N PHE A 365 10.25 -28.95 12.03
CA PHE A 365 9.35 -27.87 11.62
C PHE A 365 8.73 -27.15 12.83
N LYS A 366 8.26 -27.91 13.81
CA LYS A 366 7.65 -27.36 15.05
C LYS A 366 8.64 -26.57 15.89
N GLU A 367 9.90 -27.02 15.98
CA GLU A 367 10.96 -26.26 16.67
C GLU A 367 11.27 -24.96 15.93
N HIS A 368 11.40 -25.00 14.59
CA HIS A 368 11.69 -23.82 13.78
C HIS A 368 10.60 -22.76 13.89
N TYR A 369 9.34 -23.15 13.68
CA TYR A 369 8.19 -22.25 13.69
C TYR A 369 7.49 -22.12 15.06
N TYR A 370 8.13 -22.52 16.12
CA TYR A 370 7.65 -22.36 17.51
C TYR A 370 6.24 -22.89 17.75
N LEU A 371 5.88 -24.04 17.20
CA LEU A 371 4.58 -24.68 17.45
C LEU A 371 4.58 -25.39 18.81
N LYS A 372 3.50 -25.19 19.57
CA LYS A 372 3.27 -25.81 20.86
C LYS A 372 2.08 -26.79 20.79
N PRO A 373 2.13 -27.90 21.56
CA PRO A 373 1.00 -28.84 21.66
C PRO A 373 -0.29 -28.15 22.13
N THR A 374 -0.16 -27.15 23.01
CA THR A 374 -1.30 -26.39 23.58
C THR A 374 -1.69 -25.16 22.77
N GLY A 375 -1.02 -24.91 21.65
CA GLY A 375 -1.10 -23.67 20.91
C GLY A 375 -0.09 -22.61 21.37
N ASN A 376 0.29 -21.70 20.49
CA ASN A 376 1.23 -20.60 20.79
C ASN A 376 0.57 -19.21 20.78
N CYS A 377 -0.71 -19.10 20.47
CA CYS A 377 -1.47 -17.85 20.47
C CYS A 377 -1.88 -17.51 21.93
N ASP A 378 -1.03 -16.78 22.63
CA ASP A 378 -1.23 -16.42 24.05
C ASP A 378 -1.87 -15.02 24.14
N LEU A 379 -3.12 -14.93 23.70
CA LEU A 379 -3.87 -13.67 23.61
C LEU A 379 -4.66 -13.39 24.90
N SER A 380 -4.76 -12.10 25.21
CA SER A 380 -5.65 -11.64 26.28
C SER A 380 -7.12 -11.77 25.86
N ARG A 381 -8.04 -11.76 26.85
CA ARG A 381 -9.49 -11.71 26.55
C ARG A 381 -9.93 -10.48 25.77
N MET A 382 -9.13 -9.44 25.69
CA MET A 382 -9.42 -8.27 24.87
C MET A 382 -9.05 -8.51 23.42
N SER A 383 -7.98 -9.26 23.15
CA SER A 383 -7.48 -9.58 21.81
C SER A 383 -8.14 -10.84 21.21
N ASP A 384 -8.64 -11.76 22.05
CA ASP A 384 -9.41 -12.96 21.66
C ASP A 384 -10.64 -13.12 22.56
N PRO A 385 -11.66 -12.27 22.39
CA PRO A 385 -12.86 -12.28 23.23
C PRO A 385 -13.68 -13.56 23.13
N HIS A 386 -13.58 -14.27 22.03
CA HIS A 386 -14.30 -15.51 21.74
C HIS A 386 -13.47 -16.76 21.98
N ASN A 387 -12.20 -16.63 22.37
CA ASN A 387 -11.27 -17.74 22.62
C ASN A 387 -11.11 -18.66 21.39
N GLU A 388 -11.06 -18.07 20.21
CA GLU A 388 -11.03 -18.77 18.90
C GLU A 388 -9.64 -19.39 18.61
N PHE A 389 -8.59 -18.84 19.20
CA PHE A 389 -7.20 -19.29 19.02
C PHE A 389 -6.72 -20.33 20.03
N LYS A 390 -7.61 -20.82 20.91
CA LYS A 390 -7.24 -21.82 21.90
C LYS A 390 -6.76 -23.12 21.23
N GLY A 391 -5.55 -23.56 21.55
CA GLY A 391 -4.93 -24.76 20.97
C GLY A 391 -4.44 -24.59 19.54
N LYS A 392 -4.49 -23.39 19.00
CA LYS A 392 -4.04 -23.04 17.65
C LYS A 392 -2.63 -22.45 17.68
N ASN A 393 -1.92 -22.62 16.60
CA ASN A 393 -0.59 -22.05 16.39
C ASN A 393 -0.59 -21.17 15.15
N VAL A 394 0.07 -20.03 15.24
CA VAL A 394 0.51 -19.19 14.13
C VAL A 394 2.01 -19.43 13.97
N LEU A 395 2.48 -19.61 12.75
CA LEU A 395 3.89 -19.85 12.45
C LEU A 395 4.70 -18.59 12.72
N ILE A 396 5.79 -18.71 13.46
CA ILE A 396 6.73 -17.62 13.76
C ILE A 396 8.14 -18.18 13.87
N GLU A 397 9.12 -17.56 13.23
CA GLU A 397 10.52 -17.96 13.29
C GLU A 397 11.21 -17.29 14.49
N LEU A 398 11.54 -18.05 15.52
CA LEU A 398 12.27 -17.54 16.68
C LEU A 398 13.77 -17.87 16.63
N ASN A 399 14.14 -18.91 15.90
CA ASN A 399 15.49 -19.42 15.85
C ASN A 399 16.11 -19.15 14.47
N ASP A 400 17.39 -18.86 14.48
CA ASP A 400 18.19 -18.80 13.28
C ASP A 400 18.35 -20.19 12.64
N SER A 401 18.19 -20.27 11.31
CA SER A 401 18.24 -21.53 10.57
C SER A 401 19.59 -22.22 10.65
N SER A 402 20.71 -21.45 10.65
CA SER A 402 22.05 -22.02 10.76
C SER A 402 22.32 -22.58 12.14
N ALA A 403 21.92 -21.83 13.17
CA ALA A 403 22.01 -22.30 14.55
C ALA A 403 21.19 -23.59 14.75
N SER A 404 19.99 -23.65 14.16
CA SER A 404 19.11 -24.83 14.22
C SER A 404 19.69 -26.02 13.44
N ALA A 405 20.21 -25.81 12.25
CA ALA A 405 20.87 -26.83 11.44
C ALA A 405 22.12 -27.39 12.16
N SER A 406 22.95 -26.50 12.74
CA SER A 406 24.14 -26.87 13.51
C SER A 406 23.79 -27.69 14.74
N LYS A 407 22.74 -27.32 15.46
CA LYS A 407 22.22 -28.07 16.62
C LYS A 407 21.81 -29.49 16.26
N LEU A 408 21.26 -29.69 15.05
CA LEU A 408 20.84 -30.97 14.51
C LEU A 408 21.97 -31.74 13.81
N GLY A 409 23.16 -31.17 13.68
CA GLY A 409 24.33 -31.77 13.04
C GLY A 409 24.13 -31.98 11.52
N MET A 410 23.34 -31.13 10.86
CA MET A 410 23.10 -31.24 9.44
C MET A 410 23.56 -29.98 8.69
N PRO A 411 23.88 -30.09 7.38
CA PRO A 411 24.19 -28.94 6.55
C PRO A 411 22.97 -27.97 6.47
N LEU A 412 23.22 -26.67 6.47
CA LEU A 412 22.18 -25.65 6.37
C LEU A 412 21.29 -25.84 5.13
N GLU A 413 21.89 -26.13 3.97
CA GLU A 413 21.16 -26.39 2.73
C GLU A 413 20.14 -27.52 2.89
N LYS A 414 20.54 -28.64 3.50
CA LYS A 414 19.63 -29.76 3.77
C LYS A 414 18.50 -29.36 4.72
N TYR A 415 18.81 -28.57 5.75
CA TYR A 415 17.81 -28.05 6.71
C TYR A 415 16.75 -27.21 6.02
N LEU A 416 17.19 -26.27 5.18
CA LEU A 416 16.31 -25.37 4.44
C LEU A 416 15.47 -26.10 3.39
N ASN A 417 16.03 -27.10 2.71
CA ASN A 417 15.30 -27.97 1.79
C ASN A 417 14.15 -28.71 2.50
N ILE A 418 14.42 -29.27 3.68
CA ILE A 418 13.38 -29.93 4.50
C ILE A 418 12.27 -28.91 4.88
N LEU A 419 12.62 -27.70 5.29
CA LEU A 419 11.63 -26.67 5.61
C LEU A 419 10.79 -26.30 4.40
N GLY A 420 11.42 -26.17 3.21
CA GLY A 420 10.73 -25.90 1.95
C GLY A 420 9.72 -26.99 1.58
N GLU A 421 10.13 -28.28 1.71
CA GLU A 421 9.24 -29.43 1.50
C GLU A 421 8.07 -29.43 2.51
N CYS A 422 8.34 -29.13 3.77
CA CYS A 422 7.32 -29.05 4.80
C CYS A 422 6.28 -27.94 4.46
N ARG A 423 6.75 -26.75 4.09
CA ARG A 423 5.86 -25.64 3.71
C ARG A 423 4.99 -26.01 2.50
N ARG A 424 5.55 -26.66 1.49
CA ARG A 424 4.79 -27.15 0.31
C ARG A 424 3.71 -28.15 0.70
N LYS A 425 4.02 -29.15 1.54
CA LYS A 425 3.02 -30.13 2.04
C LYS A 425 1.88 -29.43 2.80
N LEU A 426 2.22 -28.46 3.65
CA LEU A 426 1.23 -27.69 4.39
C LEU A 426 0.39 -26.82 3.44
N PHE A 427 0.99 -26.22 2.43
CA PHE A 427 0.29 -25.46 1.40
C PHE A 427 -0.73 -26.33 0.66
N ASP A 428 -0.33 -27.54 0.22
CA ASP A 428 -1.21 -28.50 -0.48
C ASP A 428 -2.41 -28.95 0.38
N VAL A 429 -2.22 -29.07 1.69
CA VAL A 429 -3.31 -29.37 2.62
C VAL A 429 -4.20 -28.15 2.85
N ARG A 430 -3.58 -26.99 3.09
CA ARG A 430 -4.29 -25.74 3.36
C ARG A 430 -5.13 -25.28 2.17
N SER A 431 -4.65 -25.49 0.94
CA SER A 431 -5.37 -25.12 -0.28
C SER A 431 -6.73 -25.83 -0.43
N LYS A 432 -6.95 -26.92 0.33
CA LYS A 432 -8.23 -27.66 0.37
C LYS A 432 -9.19 -27.17 1.46
N ARG A 433 -8.73 -26.28 2.34
CA ARG A 433 -9.59 -25.65 3.34
C ARG A 433 -10.50 -24.60 2.67
N PRO A 434 -11.68 -24.30 3.25
CA PRO A 434 -12.48 -23.16 2.82
C PRO A 434 -11.65 -21.87 2.88
N ARG A 435 -11.47 -21.23 1.72
CA ARG A 435 -10.69 -20.00 1.63
C ARG A 435 -11.42 -18.80 2.27
N PRO A 436 -10.67 -17.81 2.76
CA PRO A 436 -11.22 -16.49 3.05
C PRO A 436 -11.95 -15.92 1.84
N HIS A 437 -12.91 -15.07 2.08
CA HIS A 437 -13.61 -14.38 1.00
C HIS A 437 -12.64 -13.44 0.30
N LEU A 438 -12.57 -13.56 -1.03
CA LEU A 438 -11.82 -12.63 -1.86
C LEU A 438 -12.70 -11.43 -2.16
N ASP A 439 -12.28 -10.24 -1.77
CA ASP A 439 -12.87 -8.99 -2.24
C ASP A 439 -12.32 -8.69 -3.63
N ASP A 440 -13.09 -9.09 -4.63
CA ASP A 440 -12.74 -9.03 -6.04
C ASP A 440 -12.96 -7.65 -6.69
N LYS A 441 -13.05 -6.59 -5.87
CA LYS A 441 -12.99 -5.21 -6.37
C LYS A 441 -11.57 -4.90 -6.87
N VAL A 442 -11.50 -4.12 -7.92
CA VAL A 442 -10.26 -3.50 -8.41
C VAL A 442 -10.30 -2.02 -8.04
N ILE A 443 -9.43 -1.57 -7.18
CA ILE A 443 -9.31 -0.17 -6.76
C ILE A 443 -8.10 0.45 -7.46
N VAL A 444 -8.29 1.56 -8.15
CA VAL A 444 -7.26 2.16 -9.01
C VAL A 444 -6.01 2.55 -8.23
N SER A 445 -6.17 3.24 -7.11
CA SER A 445 -5.04 3.67 -6.25
C SER A 445 -4.20 2.48 -5.78
N TRP A 446 -4.83 1.41 -5.28
CA TRP A 446 -4.11 0.23 -4.80
C TRP A 446 -3.39 -0.53 -5.91
N ASN A 447 -4.01 -0.59 -7.09
CA ASN A 447 -3.35 -1.13 -8.28
C ASN A 447 -2.14 -0.30 -8.69
N GLY A 448 -2.18 1.03 -8.57
CA GLY A 448 -1.04 1.92 -8.80
C GLY A 448 0.18 1.55 -7.94
N LEU A 449 -0.03 1.24 -6.65
CA LEU A 449 1.04 0.79 -5.74
C LEU A 449 1.66 -0.54 -6.17
N VAL A 450 0.83 -1.47 -6.66
CA VAL A 450 1.30 -2.80 -7.09
C VAL A 450 1.95 -2.76 -8.48
N ILE A 451 1.44 -1.95 -9.41
CA ILE A 451 2.11 -1.68 -10.69
C ILE A 451 3.54 -1.20 -10.45
N SER A 452 3.73 -0.27 -9.49
CA SER A 452 5.06 0.17 -9.06
C SER A 452 5.94 -1.00 -8.61
N SER A 453 5.44 -1.86 -7.72
CA SER A 453 6.25 -2.95 -7.17
C SER A 453 6.67 -3.98 -8.21
N PHE A 454 5.78 -4.38 -9.11
CA PHE A 454 6.12 -5.30 -10.21
C PHE A 454 7.09 -4.67 -11.22
N ALA A 455 6.86 -3.41 -11.60
CA ALA A 455 7.76 -2.68 -12.50
C ALA A 455 9.18 -2.61 -11.94
N ARG A 456 9.34 -2.21 -10.68
CA ARG A 456 10.62 -2.10 -9.99
C ARG A 456 11.31 -3.46 -9.81
N ALA A 457 10.56 -4.47 -9.38
CA ALA A 457 11.07 -5.84 -9.19
C ALA A 457 11.67 -6.41 -10.48
N SER A 458 11.09 -6.11 -11.64
CA SER A 458 11.54 -6.63 -12.94
C SER A 458 12.99 -6.30 -13.27
N LYS A 459 13.55 -5.22 -12.72
CA LYS A 459 14.95 -4.79 -12.94
C LYS A 459 15.82 -4.94 -11.70
N ILE A 460 15.33 -4.56 -10.53
CA ILE A 460 16.11 -4.61 -9.28
C ILE A 460 16.51 -6.05 -8.94
N LEU A 461 15.60 -7.01 -9.07
CA LEU A 461 15.88 -8.42 -8.78
C LEU A 461 16.84 -9.08 -9.80
N LYS A 462 17.11 -8.43 -10.94
CA LYS A 462 18.12 -8.90 -11.90
C LYS A 462 19.53 -8.86 -11.31
N SER A 463 19.82 -7.91 -10.47
CA SER A 463 21.15 -7.77 -9.85
C SER A 463 21.46 -8.88 -8.83
N GLU A 464 20.48 -9.68 -8.42
CA GLU A 464 20.67 -10.78 -7.47
C GLU A 464 21.47 -11.96 -8.07
N ALA A 465 21.16 -12.37 -9.31
CA ALA A 465 21.83 -13.48 -9.95
C ALA A 465 23.34 -13.24 -10.15
N GLU A 466 23.72 -11.98 -10.34
CA GLU A 466 25.12 -11.57 -10.51
C GLU A 466 25.82 -11.36 -9.15
N SER A 467 25.12 -10.86 -8.12
CA SER A 467 25.68 -10.62 -6.80
C SER A 467 25.92 -11.89 -5.97
N ALA A 468 25.22 -13.00 -6.27
CA ALA A 468 25.47 -14.30 -5.66
C ALA A 468 26.87 -14.86 -6.00
N ILE A 469 27.52 -14.32 -7.03
CA ILE A 469 28.86 -14.72 -7.48
C ILE A 469 29.96 -13.84 -6.84
N PHE A 470 29.64 -12.67 -6.33
CA PHE A 470 30.60 -11.74 -5.76
C PHE A 470 30.62 -11.77 -4.22
N ASN A 471 31.74 -12.19 -3.63
CA ASN A 471 32.03 -12.04 -2.21
C ASN A 471 32.29 -10.56 -1.91
N PHE A 472 31.30 -9.82 -1.40
CA PHE A 472 31.53 -8.49 -0.90
C PHE A 472 32.19 -8.50 0.47
N PRO A 473 33.24 -7.69 0.72
CA PRO A 473 33.81 -7.55 2.04
C PRO A 473 32.81 -6.80 2.95
N VAL A 474 32.40 -7.45 4.01
CA VAL A 474 31.56 -6.85 5.06
C VAL A 474 32.42 -5.91 5.88
N VAL A 475 32.10 -4.63 5.87
CA VAL A 475 32.78 -3.61 6.66
C VAL A 475 32.22 -3.60 8.08
N GLY A 476 33.03 -4.02 9.07
CA GLY A 476 32.72 -3.94 10.51
C GLY A 476 32.93 -5.25 11.26
N SER A 477 33.79 -5.20 12.28
CA SER A 477 34.30 -6.35 13.04
C SER A 477 33.31 -7.09 13.94
N ASP A 478 32.04 -6.71 13.97
CA ASP A 478 30.98 -7.38 14.78
C ASP A 478 29.92 -8.09 13.94
N ARG A 479 30.22 -8.37 12.68
CA ARG A 479 29.25 -8.91 11.70
C ARG A 479 29.33 -10.41 11.46
N ASN A 480 30.09 -11.16 12.23
CA ASN A 480 30.26 -12.60 12.02
C ASN A 480 29.03 -13.46 12.39
N GLU A 481 27.93 -12.87 12.89
CA GLU A 481 26.76 -13.63 13.27
C GLU A 481 25.55 -13.53 12.33
N PHE A 482 25.55 -12.68 11.27
CA PHE A 482 24.31 -12.42 10.52
C PHE A 482 24.40 -12.54 8.98
N CYS A 483 25.54 -12.92 8.41
CA CYS A 483 25.63 -13.18 6.95
C CYS A 483 25.55 -14.66 6.64
N GLU A 484 24.36 -15.24 6.73
CA GLU A 484 24.09 -16.55 6.18
C GLU A 484 23.64 -16.41 4.74
N LYS A 485 24.46 -16.96 3.85
CA LYS A 485 24.08 -17.13 2.44
C LYS A 485 22.93 -18.14 2.39
N TRP A 486 21.76 -17.68 1.97
CA TRP A 486 20.69 -18.57 1.56
C TRP A 486 21.06 -19.16 0.21
N PRO A 487 21.23 -20.49 0.06
CA PRO A 487 21.46 -21.09 -1.25
C PRO A 487 20.21 -20.87 -2.11
N ALA A 488 20.38 -20.37 -3.32
CA ALA A 488 19.29 -20.13 -4.27
C ALA A 488 18.44 -21.39 -4.54
N SER A 489 19.02 -22.58 -4.39
CA SER A 489 18.33 -23.87 -4.53
C SER A 489 17.29 -24.17 -3.45
N VAL A 490 17.27 -23.42 -2.34
CA VAL A 490 16.37 -23.64 -1.20
C VAL A 490 15.06 -22.87 -1.35
N LEU A 491 15.06 -21.84 -2.17
CA LEU A 491 13.95 -20.91 -2.31
C LEU A 491 12.84 -21.45 -3.20
N HIS A 492 13.18 -22.39 -4.08
CA HIS A 492 12.23 -23.04 -5.00
C HIS A 492 12.51 -24.54 -5.02
N GLY A 493 11.59 -25.34 -4.47
CA GLY A 493 11.69 -26.79 -4.52
C GLY A 493 11.82 -27.29 -5.98
N ASP A 494 12.93 -27.94 -6.29
CA ASP A 494 13.20 -28.78 -7.45
C ASP A 494 12.82 -28.27 -8.85
N SER A 495 13.31 -27.12 -9.30
CA SER A 495 13.34 -26.84 -10.76
C SER A 495 14.09 -25.59 -11.21
N PHE A 496 14.76 -24.84 -10.37
CA PHE A 496 15.17 -23.50 -10.77
C PHE A 496 16.65 -23.20 -10.54
N CYS A 497 17.48 -23.73 -11.42
CA CYS A 497 18.82 -23.20 -11.64
C CYS A 497 19.15 -23.22 -13.14
N SER A 498 18.56 -22.31 -13.91
CA SER A 498 19.09 -21.95 -15.23
C SER A 498 18.81 -20.47 -15.53
N LYS A 499 19.78 -19.76 -16.09
CA LYS A 499 19.65 -18.37 -16.54
C LYS A 499 18.39 -18.07 -17.38
N SER A 500 17.83 -19.09 -18.04
CA SER A 500 16.60 -18.98 -18.83
C SER A 500 15.34 -18.82 -18.00
N VAL A 501 15.30 -19.34 -16.77
CA VAL A 501 14.13 -19.29 -15.91
C VAL A 501 14.00 -17.93 -15.22
N GLU A 502 15.10 -17.39 -14.69
CA GLU A 502 15.13 -16.07 -14.06
C GLU A 502 14.80 -14.95 -15.08
N ALA A 503 15.26 -15.08 -16.32
CA ALA A 503 14.92 -14.15 -17.39
C ALA A 503 13.41 -14.20 -17.73
N ASN A 504 12.78 -15.37 -17.64
CA ASN A 504 11.36 -15.54 -17.89
C ASN A 504 10.50 -14.95 -16.77
N GLU A 505 10.89 -15.16 -15.52
CA GLU A 505 10.22 -14.59 -14.34
C GLU A 505 10.17 -13.05 -14.39
N ARG A 506 11.28 -12.42 -14.72
CA ARG A 506 11.39 -10.96 -14.83
C ARG A 506 10.55 -10.35 -15.95
N LYS A 507 10.51 -11.04 -17.09
CA LYS A 507 9.62 -10.66 -18.19
C LYS A 507 8.16 -10.75 -17.74
N GLU A 508 7.85 -11.76 -16.96
CA GLU A 508 6.52 -11.95 -16.38
C GLU A 508 6.14 -10.84 -15.41
N TYR A 509 7.05 -10.31 -14.57
CA TYR A 509 6.75 -9.15 -13.71
C TYR A 509 6.42 -7.88 -14.50
N THR A 510 7.16 -7.58 -15.56
CA THR A 510 6.83 -6.47 -16.46
C THR A 510 5.46 -6.67 -17.10
N GLU A 511 5.16 -7.88 -17.59
CA GLU A 511 3.88 -8.22 -18.21
C GLU A 511 2.71 -8.08 -17.23
N VAL A 512 2.88 -8.42 -15.96
CA VAL A 512 1.86 -8.20 -14.91
C VAL A 512 1.59 -6.71 -14.72
N ALA A 513 2.65 -5.89 -14.56
CA ALA A 513 2.50 -4.45 -14.37
C ALA A 513 1.80 -3.79 -15.58
N GLU A 514 2.21 -4.14 -16.80
CA GLU A 514 1.59 -3.63 -18.04
C GLU A 514 0.14 -4.11 -18.22
N SER A 515 -0.16 -5.35 -17.83
CA SER A 515 -1.51 -5.91 -17.91
C SER A 515 -2.46 -5.20 -16.94
N ALA A 516 -2.01 -4.94 -15.70
CA ALA A 516 -2.79 -4.20 -14.71
C ALA A 516 -3.05 -2.76 -15.15
N ALA A 517 -2.02 -2.05 -15.63
CA ALA A 517 -2.17 -0.70 -16.18
C ALA A 517 -3.10 -0.67 -17.39
N SER A 518 -2.98 -1.66 -18.28
CA SER A 518 -3.85 -1.81 -19.46
C SER A 518 -5.29 -2.13 -19.09
N PHE A 519 -5.53 -2.91 -18.02
CA PHE A 519 -6.86 -3.19 -17.49
C PHE A 519 -7.52 -1.89 -17.01
N ILE A 520 -6.83 -1.09 -16.20
CA ILE A 520 -7.34 0.19 -15.70
C ILE A 520 -7.67 1.12 -16.88
N ARG A 521 -6.76 1.26 -17.85
CA ARG A 521 -6.97 2.11 -19.01
C ARG A 521 -8.20 1.69 -19.82
N ARG A 522 -8.42 0.40 -20.00
CA ARG A 522 -9.54 -0.14 -20.79
C ARG A 522 -10.88 -0.03 -20.09
N HIS A 523 -10.94 -0.20 -18.76
CA HIS A 523 -12.19 -0.40 -18.03
C HIS A 523 -12.56 0.75 -17.11
N LEU A 524 -11.60 1.57 -16.68
CA LEU A 524 -11.76 2.60 -15.64
C LEU A 524 -11.31 4.00 -16.10
N TYR A 525 -10.84 4.14 -17.32
CA TYR A 525 -10.41 5.41 -17.90
C TYR A 525 -11.28 5.78 -19.09
N ASP A 526 -11.76 7.01 -19.13
CA ASP A 526 -12.50 7.58 -20.25
C ASP A 526 -11.56 8.39 -21.14
N GLU A 527 -11.26 7.88 -22.33
CA GLU A 527 -10.37 8.50 -23.32
C GLU A 527 -10.88 9.86 -23.85
N GLN A 528 -12.17 10.21 -23.67
CA GLN A 528 -12.73 11.49 -24.13
C GLN A 528 -12.62 12.59 -23.08
N THR A 529 -12.83 12.23 -21.80
CA THR A 529 -12.81 13.17 -20.68
C THR A 529 -11.51 13.10 -19.87
N HIS A 530 -10.65 12.13 -20.16
CA HIS A 530 -9.42 11.80 -19.42
C HIS A 530 -9.64 11.54 -17.93
N ARG A 531 -10.87 11.12 -17.56
CA ARG A 531 -11.25 10.87 -16.16
C ARG A 531 -11.17 9.39 -15.79
N LEU A 532 -10.75 9.13 -14.57
CA LEU A 532 -10.78 7.81 -13.94
C LEU A 532 -12.10 7.57 -13.20
N GLN A 533 -12.55 6.31 -13.19
CA GLN A 533 -13.48 5.78 -12.20
C GLN A 533 -12.68 5.14 -11.06
N HIS A 534 -13.21 5.23 -9.84
CA HIS A 534 -12.49 4.77 -8.64
C HIS A 534 -12.24 3.26 -8.61
N SER A 535 -13.25 2.46 -8.92
CA SER A 535 -13.17 1.02 -8.77
C SER A 535 -13.95 0.26 -9.83
N PHE A 536 -13.65 -1.05 -9.97
CA PHE A 536 -14.32 -1.96 -10.89
C PHE A 536 -14.70 -3.26 -10.17
N ARG A 537 -15.95 -3.70 -10.36
CA ARG A 537 -16.42 -5.05 -10.06
C ARG A 537 -17.62 -5.37 -10.93
N ASN A 538 -17.47 -6.28 -11.90
CA ASN A 538 -18.48 -6.57 -12.93
C ASN A 538 -18.94 -5.33 -13.74
N GLY A 539 -18.11 -4.29 -13.76
CA GLY A 539 -18.33 -2.97 -14.36
C GLY A 539 -17.73 -1.87 -13.48
N PRO A 540 -17.51 -0.67 -14.03
CA PRO A 540 -16.99 0.45 -13.27
C PRO A 540 -17.99 0.91 -12.19
N SER A 541 -17.49 1.36 -11.05
CA SER A 541 -18.31 1.95 -9.99
C SER A 541 -18.92 3.29 -10.43
N LYS A 542 -19.94 3.75 -9.69
CA LYS A 542 -20.51 5.08 -9.89
C LYS A 542 -19.64 6.21 -9.32
N ALA A 543 -18.71 5.88 -8.45
CA ALA A 543 -17.82 6.85 -7.85
C ALA A 543 -16.77 7.29 -8.87
N PRO A 544 -16.58 8.61 -9.09
CA PRO A 544 -15.48 9.11 -9.89
C PRO A 544 -14.16 8.79 -9.19
N GLY A 545 -13.05 8.82 -9.93
CA GLY A 545 -11.72 8.71 -9.33
C GLY A 545 -11.46 9.84 -8.34
N PHE A 546 -10.84 9.49 -7.22
CA PHE A 546 -10.38 10.42 -6.18
C PHE A 546 -8.91 10.80 -6.41
N LEU A 547 -8.41 11.77 -5.66
CA LEU A 547 -7.01 12.21 -5.77
C LEU A 547 -6.02 11.02 -5.70
N ASP A 548 -6.24 10.09 -4.78
CA ASP A 548 -5.35 8.95 -4.56
C ASP A 548 -5.30 8.02 -5.78
N ASP A 549 -6.41 7.87 -6.50
CA ASP A 549 -6.47 7.07 -7.74
C ASP A 549 -5.55 7.64 -8.82
N TYR A 550 -5.58 8.96 -9.00
CA TYR A 550 -4.68 9.64 -9.94
C TYR A 550 -3.24 9.60 -9.44
N ALA A 551 -2.98 10.01 -8.22
CA ALA A 551 -1.63 10.16 -7.68
C ALA A 551 -0.87 8.82 -7.67
N PHE A 552 -1.49 7.74 -7.20
CA PHE A 552 -0.83 6.44 -7.10
C PHE A 552 -0.69 5.76 -8.47
N LEU A 553 -1.68 5.91 -9.35
CA LEU A 553 -1.56 5.41 -10.71
C LEU A 553 -0.46 6.15 -11.48
N ILE A 554 -0.39 7.48 -11.40
CA ILE A 554 0.71 8.27 -11.99
C ILE A 554 2.07 7.77 -11.48
N SER A 555 2.20 7.56 -10.18
CA SER A 555 3.43 7.03 -9.59
C SER A 555 3.80 5.65 -10.15
N GLY A 556 2.82 4.75 -10.24
CA GLY A 556 2.99 3.42 -10.84
C GLY A 556 3.39 3.47 -12.31
N LEU A 557 2.78 4.35 -13.10
CA LEU A 557 3.09 4.54 -14.51
C LEU A 557 4.49 5.16 -14.74
N LEU A 558 4.90 6.09 -13.87
CA LEU A 558 6.26 6.63 -13.89
C LEU A 558 7.30 5.53 -13.59
N ASP A 559 7.03 4.66 -12.61
CA ASP A 559 7.89 3.51 -12.36
C ASP A 559 7.86 2.53 -13.53
N LEU A 560 6.70 2.24 -14.10
CA LEU A 560 6.58 1.37 -15.26
C LEU A 560 7.42 1.89 -16.43
N TYR A 561 7.42 3.20 -16.68
CA TYR A 561 8.30 3.83 -17.66
C TYR A 561 9.78 3.72 -17.22
N GLU A 562 10.17 4.24 -16.07
CA GLU A 562 11.59 4.31 -15.65
C GLU A 562 12.26 2.92 -15.60
N PHE A 563 11.49 1.87 -15.32
CA PHE A 563 11.97 0.49 -15.27
C PHE A 563 11.82 -0.28 -16.61
N GLY A 564 11.66 0.42 -17.72
CA GLY A 564 11.92 -0.10 -19.07
C GLY A 564 10.72 -0.44 -19.92
N SER A 565 9.51 -0.11 -19.48
CA SER A 565 8.33 -0.17 -20.35
C SER A 565 8.26 1.05 -21.29
N GLY A 566 7.42 0.97 -22.31
CA GLY A 566 7.37 1.97 -23.38
C GLY A 566 6.94 3.37 -22.92
N THR A 567 7.33 4.37 -23.70
CA THR A 567 7.06 5.82 -23.49
C THR A 567 5.56 6.12 -23.40
N LYS A 568 4.69 5.27 -23.97
CA LYS A 568 3.22 5.36 -23.84
C LYS A 568 2.74 5.50 -22.38
N TRP A 569 3.44 4.92 -21.41
CA TRP A 569 3.09 5.00 -19.99
C TRP A 569 3.45 6.36 -19.40
N LEU A 570 4.57 6.94 -19.82
CA LEU A 570 4.94 8.30 -19.46
C LEU A 570 3.96 9.32 -20.07
N VAL A 571 3.55 9.14 -21.32
CA VAL A 571 2.53 9.98 -21.96
C VAL A 571 1.23 9.94 -21.14
N TRP A 572 0.76 8.75 -20.78
CA TRP A 572 -0.45 8.62 -19.98
C TRP A 572 -0.31 9.20 -18.58
N ALA A 573 0.85 9.05 -17.93
CA ALA A 573 1.13 9.69 -16.64
C ALA A 573 1.03 11.22 -16.70
N ILE A 574 1.56 11.84 -17.78
CA ILE A 574 1.46 13.28 -18.02
C ILE A 574 0.01 13.71 -18.26
N GLU A 575 -0.75 12.93 -18.99
CA GLU A 575 -2.17 13.16 -19.29
C GLU A 575 -3.01 13.11 -17.99
N LEU A 576 -2.80 12.08 -17.17
CA LEU A 576 -3.45 11.96 -15.87
C LEU A 576 -3.04 13.08 -14.91
N GLN A 577 -1.77 13.54 -14.93
CA GLN A 577 -1.35 14.68 -14.11
C GLN A 577 -2.06 15.98 -14.51
N ASN A 578 -2.25 16.22 -15.79
CA ASN A 578 -3.01 17.39 -16.25
C ASN A 578 -4.47 17.32 -15.76
N THR A 579 -5.10 16.14 -15.84
CA THR A 579 -6.48 15.95 -15.36
C THR A 579 -6.56 16.05 -13.84
N GLN A 580 -5.56 15.52 -13.10
CA GLN A 580 -5.45 15.69 -11.65
C GLN A 580 -5.39 17.17 -11.26
N ASP A 581 -4.57 17.96 -11.95
CA ASP A 581 -4.44 19.42 -11.72
C ASP A 581 -5.72 20.19 -12.04
N GLU A 582 -6.48 19.73 -13.02
CA GLU A 582 -7.78 20.34 -13.38
C GLU A 582 -8.83 20.07 -12.30
N LEU A 583 -8.92 18.83 -11.80
CA LEU A 583 -10.00 18.37 -10.93
C LEU A 583 -9.78 18.68 -9.44
N PHE A 584 -8.55 18.61 -8.98
CA PHE A 584 -8.26 18.60 -7.54
C PHE A 584 -7.36 19.74 -7.05
N LEU A 585 -6.58 20.40 -7.94
CA LEU A 585 -5.63 21.45 -7.50
C LEU A 585 -6.38 22.68 -6.99
N ASP A 586 -6.05 23.09 -5.77
CA ASP A 586 -6.43 24.42 -5.28
C ASP A 586 -5.41 25.45 -5.80
N ARG A 587 -5.78 26.14 -6.86
CA ARG A 587 -4.90 27.12 -7.56
C ARG A 587 -4.56 28.34 -6.70
N GLU A 588 -5.45 28.70 -5.77
CA GLU A 588 -5.29 29.87 -4.90
C GLU A 588 -4.62 29.49 -3.57
N GLY A 589 -5.12 28.44 -2.92
CA GLY A 589 -4.66 28.00 -1.60
C GLY A 589 -3.49 27.02 -1.62
N GLY A 590 -3.17 26.42 -2.77
CA GLY A 590 -2.16 25.36 -2.90
C GLY A 590 -2.65 23.98 -2.45
N GLY A 591 -1.95 22.94 -2.85
CA GLY A 591 -2.29 21.55 -2.55
C GLY A 591 -3.49 21.01 -3.31
N TYR A 592 -3.77 19.72 -3.11
CA TYR A 592 -4.84 19.03 -3.80
C TYR A 592 -5.95 18.64 -2.83
N PHE A 593 -7.20 18.90 -3.21
CA PHE A 593 -8.35 18.34 -2.52
C PHE A 593 -8.50 16.85 -2.83
N ASN A 594 -9.05 16.08 -1.89
CA ASN A 594 -9.27 14.64 -2.07
C ASN A 594 -10.39 14.31 -3.06
N THR A 595 -11.31 15.25 -3.34
CA THR A 595 -12.47 15.06 -4.23
C THR A 595 -12.62 16.20 -5.23
N THR A 596 -13.35 15.97 -6.33
CA THR A 596 -13.63 16.99 -7.37
C THR A 596 -14.54 18.12 -6.86
N GLY A 597 -15.37 17.86 -5.83
CA GLY A 597 -16.40 18.79 -5.35
C GLY A 597 -17.67 18.81 -6.22
N GLU A 598 -17.81 17.91 -7.17
CA GLU A 598 -18.98 17.81 -8.07
C GLU A 598 -20.18 17.10 -7.40
N ASP A 599 -19.94 16.26 -6.38
CA ASP A 599 -20.99 15.57 -5.62
C ASP A 599 -21.50 16.45 -4.46
N PRO A 600 -22.71 17.03 -4.53
CA PRO A 600 -23.23 17.89 -3.47
C PRO A 600 -23.56 17.16 -2.18
N SER A 601 -23.56 15.82 -2.18
CA SER A 601 -23.76 15.02 -0.98
C SER A 601 -22.49 14.92 -0.11
N VAL A 602 -21.31 15.27 -0.67
CA VAL A 602 -20.04 15.33 0.02
C VAL A 602 -19.81 16.75 0.53
N LEU A 603 -20.08 16.97 1.82
CA LEU A 603 -20.19 18.31 2.39
C LEU A 603 -18.86 19.05 2.59
N LEU A 604 -17.74 18.34 2.59
CA LEU A 604 -16.41 18.90 2.81
C LEU A 604 -15.42 18.36 1.78
N ARG A 605 -14.58 19.25 1.26
CA ARG A 605 -13.37 18.89 0.52
C ARG A 605 -12.18 19.02 1.47
N VAL A 606 -11.37 17.97 1.54
CA VAL A 606 -10.25 17.89 2.47
C VAL A 606 -8.95 17.84 1.70
N LYS A 607 -7.95 18.59 2.12
CA LYS A 607 -6.55 18.39 1.72
C LYS A 607 -5.91 17.47 2.74
N GLU A 608 -5.68 16.22 2.35
CA GLU A 608 -5.17 15.21 3.28
C GLU A 608 -3.72 15.48 3.67
N ASP A 609 -3.44 15.45 4.97
CA ASP A 609 -2.19 15.82 5.60
C ASP A 609 -1.65 14.73 6.54
N HIS A 610 -1.95 13.46 6.23
CA HIS A 610 -1.53 12.33 7.05
C HIS A 610 -1.18 11.10 6.17
N ASP A 611 0.06 10.65 6.27
CA ASP A 611 0.49 9.39 5.69
C ASP A 611 0.18 8.26 6.69
N GLY A 612 -0.86 7.47 6.40
CA GLY A 612 -1.38 6.41 7.25
C GLY A 612 -0.93 5.00 6.84
N ALA A 613 -1.89 4.08 6.71
CA ALA A 613 -1.65 2.77 6.12
C ALA A 613 -1.28 2.89 4.62
N GLU A 614 -1.83 3.91 3.97
CA GLU A 614 -1.46 4.39 2.65
C GLU A 614 -0.86 5.79 2.78
N PRO A 615 0.02 6.23 1.89
CA PRO A 615 0.46 7.62 1.85
C PRO A 615 -0.70 8.55 1.47
N SER A 616 -0.62 9.82 1.83
CA SER A 616 -1.61 10.79 1.36
C SER A 616 -1.46 11.07 -0.14
N GLY A 617 -2.58 11.31 -0.82
CA GLY A 617 -2.56 11.73 -2.23
C GLY A 617 -1.72 12.99 -2.45
N ASN A 618 -1.68 13.92 -1.50
CA ASN A 618 -0.82 15.11 -1.57
C ASN A 618 0.68 14.75 -1.52
N SER A 619 1.10 13.85 -0.63
CA SER A 619 2.50 13.42 -0.54
C SER A 619 2.98 12.79 -1.85
N VAL A 620 2.18 11.90 -2.42
CA VAL A 620 2.50 11.22 -3.69
C VAL A 620 2.44 12.19 -4.86
N SER A 621 1.45 13.09 -4.91
CA SER A 621 1.34 14.11 -5.95
C SER A 621 2.57 15.01 -6.02
N VAL A 622 3.09 15.46 -4.89
CA VAL A 622 4.32 16.28 -4.88
C VAL A 622 5.52 15.49 -5.43
N ILE A 623 5.67 14.21 -5.06
CA ILE A 623 6.74 13.36 -5.61
C ILE A 623 6.58 13.20 -7.12
N ASN A 624 5.35 12.98 -7.60
CA ASN A 624 5.08 12.87 -9.04
C ASN A 624 5.44 14.15 -9.78
N LEU A 625 5.07 15.32 -9.23
CA LEU A 625 5.43 16.62 -9.79
C LEU A 625 6.95 16.82 -9.86
N VAL A 626 7.69 16.44 -8.80
CA VAL A 626 9.16 16.51 -8.77
C VAL A 626 9.78 15.58 -9.83
N ARG A 627 9.25 14.36 -9.98
CA ARG A 627 9.70 13.41 -11.01
C ARG A 627 9.40 13.92 -12.42
N LEU A 628 8.19 14.37 -12.69
CA LEU A 628 7.80 14.93 -13.97
C LEU A 628 8.62 16.18 -14.32
N ALA A 629 8.84 17.08 -13.35
CA ALA A 629 9.68 18.25 -13.55
C ALA A 629 11.13 17.90 -13.93
N SER A 630 11.61 16.72 -13.54
CA SER A 630 12.96 16.25 -13.90
C SER A 630 13.01 15.53 -15.27
N ILE A 631 11.87 15.07 -15.78
CA ILE A 631 11.77 14.37 -17.08
C ILE A 631 11.56 15.36 -18.23
N VAL A 632 10.60 16.29 -18.05
CA VAL A 632 10.27 17.30 -19.08
C VAL A 632 11.14 18.56 -18.91
N ALA A 633 11.13 19.45 -19.89
CA ALA A 633 11.92 20.67 -19.88
C ALA A 633 11.06 21.94 -20.11
N GLY A 634 11.68 23.12 -19.94
CA GLY A 634 11.07 24.43 -20.22
C GLY A 634 9.91 24.77 -19.29
N SER A 635 8.96 25.52 -19.78
CA SER A 635 7.82 26.05 -19.01
C SER A 635 6.99 24.96 -18.32
N LYS A 636 6.94 23.75 -18.85
CA LYS A 636 6.21 22.63 -18.26
C LYS A 636 6.94 22.08 -17.01
N SER A 637 8.25 21.99 -17.05
CA SER A 637 9.07 21.65 -15.87
C SER A 637 8.91 22.70 -14.77
N ASP A 638 8.96 23.99 -15.13
CA ASP A 638 8.74 25.09 -14.19
C ASP A 638 7.36 25.04 -13.55
N TYR A 639 6.33 24.75 -14.34
CA TYR A 639 4.95 24.60 -13.86
C TYR A 639 4.82 23.49 -12.81
N TYR A 640 5.37 22.29 -13.09
CA TYR A 640 5.33 21.19 -12.14
C TYR A 640 6.09 21.53 -10.84
N ARG A 641 7.25 22.16 -10.96
CA ARG A 641 8.05 22.58 -9.81
C ARG A 641 7.32 23.61 -8.95
N GLN A 642 6.71 24.63 -9.56
CA GLN A 642 5.92 25.65 -8.85
C GLN A 642 4.71 25.04 -8.14
N ASN A 643 3.98 24.12 -8.79
CA ASN A 643 2.87 23.42 -8.15
C ASN A 643 3.33 22.57 -6.97
N ALA A 644 4.49 21.91 -7.06
CA ALA A 644 5.06 21.14 -5.95
C ALA A 644 5.41 22.07 -4.77
N GLU A 645 6.07 23.19 -5.04
CA GLU A 645 6.42 24.20 -4.02
C GLU A 645 5.17 24.76 -3.32
N HIS A 646 4.17 25.14 -4.09
CA HIS A 646 2.91 25.71 -3.56
C HIS A 646 2.10 24.65 -2.80
N SER A 647 2.07 23.41 -3.27
CA SER A 647 1.41 22.31 -2.57
C SER A 647 2.04 22.01 -1.21
N LEU A 648 3.38 22.00 -1.12
CA LEU A 648 4.08 21.78 0.14
C LEU A 648 3.86 22.93 1.14
N ALA A 649 3.74 24.16 0.67
CA ALA A 649 3.59 25.32 1.52
C ALA A 649 2.31 25.28 2.38
N VAL A 650 1.25 24.59 1.92
CA VAL A 650 0.02 24.38 2.71
C VAL A 650 0.27 23.57 3.97
N PHE A 651 1.24 22.63 3.90
CA PHE A 651 1.53 21.69 4.97
C PHE A 651 2.73 22.13 5.85
N GLU A 652 3.13 23.40 5.74
CA GLU A 652 4.28 23.97 6.49
C GLU A 652 4.22 23.66 7.99
N THR A 653 3.06 23.83 8.62
CA THR A 653 2.86 23.56 10.05
C THR A 653 3.07 22.07 10.37
N ARG A 654 2.55 21.18 9.54
CA ARG A 654 2.77 19.73 9.71
C ARG A 654 4.24 19.37 9.64
N LEU A 655 4.94 19.89 8.63
CA LEU A 655 6.37 19.67 8.44
C LEU A 655 7.22 20.21 9.60
N LYS A 656 6.79 21.32 10.23
CA LYS A 656 7.48 21.92 11.38
C LYS A 656 7.26 21.19 12.70
N ASP A 657 6.02 20.77 12.97
CA ASP A 657 5.63 20.38 14.32
C ASP A 657 5.36 18.87 14.45
N MET A 658 4.83 18.24 13.40
CA MET A 658 4.37 16.86 13.40
C MET A 658 4.85 16.10 12.16
N ALA A 659 6.13 16.18 11.86
CA ALA A 659 6.73 15.61 10.66
C ALA A 659 6.49 14.09 10.53
N MET A 660 6.43 13.35 11.64
CA MET A 660 6.10 11.92 11.64
C MET A 660 4.67 11.57 11.15
N ALA A 661 3.78 12.55 11.07
CA ALA A 661 2.45 12.34 10.49
C ALA A 661 2.46 12.36 8.95
N VAL A 662 3.53 12.88 8.35
CA VAL A 662 3.70 13.07 6.89
C VAL A 662 5.10 12.64 6.42
N PRO A 663 5.54 11.40 6.70
CA PRO A 663 6.90 10.94 6.40
C PRO A 663 7.26 11.07 4.93
N LEU A 664 6.34 10.68 4.04
CA LEU A 664 6.58 10.74 2.59
C LEU A 664 6.62 12.18 2.08
N MET A 665 5.82 13.07 2.67
CA MET A 665 5.86 14.51 2.35
C MET A 665 7.18 15.15 2.77
N CYS A 666 7.79 14.69 3.88
CA CYS A 666 9.15 15.11 4.27
C CYS A 666 10.18 14.71 3.22
N CYS A 667 10.06 13.49 2.67
CA CYS A 667 10.90 13.08 1.54
C CYS A 667 10.66 13.95 0.31
N ALA A 668 9.40 14.21 -0.04
CA ALA A 668 9.03 15.05 -1.17
C ALA A 668 9.58 16.48 -1.07
N ALA A 669 9.48 17.08 0.11
CA ALA A 669 10.04 18.41 0.39
C ALA A 669 11.57 18.45 0.21
N ASP A 670 12.25 17.43 0.75
CA ASP A 670 13.70 17.33 0.59
C ASP A 670 14.11 17.07 -0.86
N MET A 671 13.41 16.17 -1.57
CA MET A 671 13.66 15.92 -3.01
C MET A 671 13.50 17.17 -3.86
N LEU A 672 12.50 18.01 -3.56
CA LEU A 672 12.27 19.27 -4.26
C LEU A 672 13.37 20.30 -3.95
N SER A 673 13.92 20.30 -2.74
CA SER A 673 15.00 21.21 -2.31
C SER A 673 16.37 20.90 -2.94
N VAL A 674 16.54 19.69 -3.49
CA VAL A 674 17.82 19.32 -4.16
C VAL A 674 17.94 20.12 -5.46
N PRO A 675 19.03 20.91 -5.61
CA PRO A 675 19.19 21.80 -6.76
C PRO A 675 19.22 21.09 -8.11
N SER A 676 19.77 19.89 -8.14
CA SER A 676 19.87 19.08 -9.35
C SER A 676 19.79 17.59 -9.01
N ARG A 677 18.75 16.92 -9.53
CA ARG A 677 18.63 15.47 -9.46
C ARG A 677 19.66 14.82 -10.38
N LYS A 678 20.05 13.61 -10.05
CA LYS A 678 20.90 12.78 -10.92
C LYS A 678 20.05 12.20 -12.04
N HIS A 679 20.38 12.49 -13.29
CA HIS A 679 19.74 11.90 -14.47
C HIS A 679 20.64 10.83 -15.07
N VAL A 680 20.09 9.66 -15.32
CA VAL A 680 20.73 8.58 -16.07
C VAL A 680 19.99 8.47 -17.41
N VAL A 681 20.64 8.88 -18.49
CA VAL A 681 20.06 8.82 -19.84
C VAL A 681 20.67 7.65 -20.58
N LEU A 682 19.84 6.64 -20.88
CA LEU A 682 20.21 5.46 -21.66
C LEU A 682 19.77 5.66 -23.10
N VAL A 683 20.70 5.48 -24.04
CA VAL A 683 20.48 5.65 -25.48
C VAL A 683 20.85 4.37 -26.21
N GLY A 684 19.90 3.80 -26.96
CA GLY A 684 20.12 2.59 -27.74
C GLY A 684 18.86 1.81 -28.03
N HIS A 685 19.01 0.70 -28.76
CA HIS A 685 17.88 -0.17 -29.08
C HIS A 685 17.34 -0.90 -27.85
N LYS A 686 16.12 -0.59 -27.44
CA LYS A 686 15.46 -1.11 -26.23
C LYS A 686 15.23 -2.62 -26.25
N SER A 687 15.19 -3.24 -27.44
CA SER A 687 15.05 -4.69 -27.61
C SER A 687 16.34 -5.48 -27.39
N SER A 688 17.49 -4.82 -27.21
CA SER A 688 18.78 -5.48 -27.06
C SER A 688 19.01 -5.98 -25.64
N VAL A 689 19.74 -7.09 -25.50
CA VAL A 689 20.18 -7.62 -24.19
C VAL A 689 21.07 -6.62 -23.46
N ASP A 690 21.91 -5.89 -24.19
CA ASP A 690 22.79 -4.86 -23.63
C ASP A 690 21.98 -3.70 -23.01
N PHE A 691 20.84 -3.33 -23.63
CA PHE A 691 19.94 -2.33 -23.07
C PHE A 691 19.37 -2.79 -21.74
N GLU A 692 18.87 -4.01 -21.69
CA GLU A 692 18.35 -4.64 -20.47
C GLU A 692 19.39 -4.69 -19.34
N ASN A 693 20.65 -4.97 -19.67
CA ASN A 693 21.73 -5.02 -18.69
C ASN A 693 22.09 -3.61 -18.18
N MET A 694 22.19 -2.64 -19.09
CA MET A 694 22.45 -1.24 -18.73
C MET A 694 21.33 -0.65 -17.87
N LEU A 695 20.08 -0.96 -18.18
CA LEU A 695 18.94 -0.51 -17.42
C LEU A 695 18.90 -1.14 -16.01
N ALA A 696 19.21 -2.42 -15.89
CA ALA A 696 19.34 -3.08 -14.58
C ALA A 696 20.47 -2.44 -13.75
N ALA A 697 21.63 -2.15 -14.35
CA ALA A 697 22.72 -1.44 -13.70
C ALA A 697 22.33 -0.03 -13.24
N ALA A 698 21.54 0.70 -14.06
CA ALA A 698 21.01 2.01 -13.67
C ALA A 698 20.13 1.95 -12.42
N HIS A 699 19.47 0.81 -12.15
CA HIS A 699 18.60 0.59 -10.98
C HIS A 699 19.24 -0.28 -9.88
N ALA A 700 20.48 -0.72 -10.03
CA ALA A 700 21.12 -1.61 -9.07
C ALA A 700 21.34 -0.96 -7.69
N SER A 701 21.53 0.37 -7.62
CA SER A 701 21.75 1.10 -6.38
C SER A 701 20.52 1.85 -5.90
N TYR A 702 20.28 1.86 -4.58
CA TYR A 702 19.25 2.65 -3.96
C TYR A 702 19.56 4.15 -4.04
N ASP A 703 18.75 4.91 -4.76
CA ASP A 703 18.83 6.37 -4.85
C ASP A 703 17.48 6.94 -5.34
N LEU A 704 16.69 7.53 -4.45
CA LEU A 704 15.40 8.15 -4.78
C LEU A 704 15.56 9.53 -5.45
N ASN A 705 16.75 10.13 -5.44
CA ASN A 705 17.06 11.40 -6.13
C ASN A 705 17.60 11.20 -7.55
N LYS A 706 17.45 10.00 -8.08
CA LYS A 706 17.82 9.63 -9.44
C LYS A 706 16.57 9.57 -10.32
N THR A 707 16.70 9.96 -11.57
CA THR A 707 15.68 9.80 -12.63
C THR A 707 16.34 9.04 -13.78
N VAL A 708 15.74 7.93 -14.20
CA VAL A 708 16.22 7.13 -15.32
C VAL A 708 15.37 7.42 -16.56
N ILE A 709 16.01 7.91 -17.60
CA ILE A 709 15.41 8.23 -18.88
C ILE A 709 16.02 7.30 -19.91
N HIS A 710 15.18 6.68 -20.74
CA HIS A 710 15.67 5.80 -21.78
C HIS A 710 15.06 6.17 -23.13
N ILE A 711 15.88 6.20 -24.17
CA ILE A 711 15.51 6.70 -25.50
C ILE A 711 16.07 5.76 -26.57
N ASP A 712 15.19 5.29 -27.46
CA ASP A 712 15.57 4.60 -28.70
C ASP A 712 15.45 5.58 -29.87
N PRO A 713 16.57 6.11 -30.40
CA PRO A 713 16.53 7.06 -31.51
C PRO A 713 16.03 6.47 -32.84
N ALA A 714 15.88 5.15 -32.93
CA ALA A 714 15.26 4.51 -34.08
C ALA A 714 13.72 4.49 -34.02
N ASP A 715 13.15 4.74 -32.86
CA ASP A 715 11.72 4.90 -32.68
C ASP A 715 11.30 6.36 -32.93
N THR A 716 10.59 6.58 -34.03
CA THR A 716 10.19 7.93 -34.46
C THR A 716 9.14 8.56 -33.54
N GLU A 717 8.17 7.78 -33.05
CA GLU A 717 7.13 8.29 -32.14
C GLU A 717 7.75 8.71 -30.79
N GLU A 718 8.69 7.93 -30.29
CA GLU A 718 9.42 8.28 -29.09
C GLU A 718 10.30 9.53 -29.28
N MET A 719 10.96 9.66 -30.42
CA MET A 719 11.76 10.85 -30.71
C MET A 719 10.91 12.11 -30.85
N ASP A 720 9.72 12.01 -31.47
CA ASP A 720 8.79 13.13 -31.55
C ASP A 720 8.31 13.57 -30.16
N PHE A 721 8.02 12.63 -29.28
CA PHE A 721 7.72 12.93 -27.87
C PHE A 721 8.85 13.69 -27.18
N TRP A 722 10.11 13.23 -27.32
CA TRP A 722 11.25 13.89 -26.69
C TRP A 722 11.54 15.27 -27.29
N GLU A 723 11.33 15.46 -28.59
CA GLU A 723 11.47 16.78 -29.19
C GLU A 723 10.47 17.80 -28.64
N GLU A 724 9.25 17.38 -28.43
CA GLU A 724 8.19 18.21 -27.87
C GLU A 724 8.41 18.52 -26.38
N HIS A 725 8.79 17.50 -25.58
CA HIS A 725 8.79 17.60 -24.13
C HIS A 725 10.17 17.88 -23.51
N ASN A 726 11.26 17.48 -24.18
CA ASN A 726 12.63 17.74 -23.74
C ASN A 726 13.63 17.64 -24.91
N SER A 727 13.74 18.69 -25.67
CA SER A 727 14.62 18.77 -26.87
C SER A 727 16.10 18.54 -26.55
N ASN A 728 16.54 18.81 -25.32
CA ASN A 728 17.91 18.50 -24.87
C ASN A 728 18.15 16.99 -24.82
N ASN A 729 17.21 16.24 -24.29
CA ASN A 729 17.25 14.77 -24.25
C ASN A 729 17.22 14.19 -25.67
N ALA A 730 16.36 14.72 -26.55
CA ALA A 730 16.30 14.33 -27.96
C ALA A 730 17.64 14.55 -28.67
N SER A 731 18.25 15.72 -28.47
CA SER A 731 19.57 16.06 -29.05
C SER A 731 20.67 15.17 -28.47
N MET A 732 20.65 14.92 -27.16
CA MET A 732 21.59 14.04 -26.48
C MET A 732 21.49 12.61 -27.05
N ALA A 733 20.27 12.10 -27.22
CA ALA A 733 20.04 10.78 -27.78
C ALA A 733 20.59 10.66 -29.21
N ARG A 734 20.31 11.61 -30.09
CA ARG A 734 20.85 11.59 -31.45
C ARG A 734 22.38 11.64 -31.51
N ASN A 735 23.00 12.47 -30.66
CA ASN A 735 24.44 12.65 -30.66
C ASN A 735 25.20 11.45 -30.10
N ASN A 736 24.57 10.62 -29.29
CA ASN A 736 25.19 9.47 -28.62
C ASN A 736 24.68 8.12 -29.13
N PHE A 737 23.82 8.11 -30.13
CA PHE A 737 23.29 6.87 -30.70
C PHE A 737 24.38 6.07 -31.43
N SER A 738 24.43 4.79 -31.16
CA SER A 738 25.22 3.80 -31.88
C SER A 738 24.35 2.58 -32.16
N ALA A 739 24.36 2.09 -33.39
CA ALA A 739 23.58 0.91 -33.75
C ALA A 739 24.01 -0.38 -33.01
N ASP A 740 25.29 -0.43 -32.61
CA ASP A 740 25.91 -1.63 -32.05
C ASP A 740 26.07 -1.58 -30.52
N LYS A 741 25.79 -0.46 -29.87
CA LYS A 741 26.06 -0.27 -28.43
C LYS A 741 25.01 0.59 -27.75
N VAL A 742 24.73 0.25 -26.53
CA VAL A 742 23.96 1.10 -25.63
C VAL A 742 24.89 2.05 -24.90
N VAL A 743 24.50 3.32 -24.84
CA VAL A 743 25.27 4.38 -24.20
C VAL A 743 24.52 4.92 -23.00
N ALA A 744 25.17 5.02 -21.85
CA ALA A 744 24.66 5.68 -20.67
C ALA A 744 25.39 7.00 -20.41
N LEU A 745 24.65 8.03 -20.05
CA LEU A 745 25.15 9.34 -19.61
C LEU A 745 24.58 9.63 -18.23
N VAL A 746 25.45 9.95 -17.28
CA VAL A 746 25.04 10.37 -15.93
C VAL A 746 25.23 11.87 -15.82
N CYS A 747 24.14 12.60 -15.69
CA CYS A 747 24.13 14.06 -15.69
C CYS A 747 23.68 14.59 -14.33
N GLN A 748 24.41 15.55 -13.78
CA GLN A 748 24.07 16.28 -12.56
C GLN A 748 24.71 17.67 -12.58
N ASN A 749 24.07 18.66 -11.99
CA ASN A 749 24.59 20.04 -11.91
C ASN A 749 25.01 20.61 -13.29
N PHE A 750 24.14 20.42 -14.31
CA PHE A 750 24.41 20.89 -15.71
C PHE A 750 25.63 20.28 -16.37
N SER A 751 26.20 19.21 -15.83
CA SER A 751 27.34 18.49 -16.39
C SER A 751 26.99 17.00 -16.53
N CYS A 752 27.45 16.40 -17.63
CA CYS A 752 27.28 14.96 -17.84
C CYS A 752 28.67 14.28 -17.81
N SER A 753 28.69 13.05 -17.31
CA SER A 753 29.87 12.18 -17.39
C SER A 753 30.25 11.90 -18.85
N PRO A 754 31.50 11.47 -19.11
CA PRO A 754 31.79 10.77 -20.35
C PRO A 754 30.83 9.62 -20.58
N PRO A 755 30.42 9.32 -21.82
CA PRO A 755 29.52 8.20 -22.13
C PRO A 755 30.13 6.86 -21.68
N VAL A 756 29.38 6.02 -21.03
CA VAL A 756 29.72 4.64 -20.64
C VAL A 756 28.91 3.65 -21.41
N THR A 757 29.51 2.49 -21.73
CA THR A 757 28.89 1.48 -22.61
C THR A 757 28.85 0.08 -21.99
N ASP A 758 29.15 -0.03 -20.72
CA ASP A 758 29.09 -1.30 -20.00
C ASP A 758 28.44 -1.13 -18.60
N PRO A 759 27.73 -2.16 -18.11
CA PRO A 759 26.99 -2.08 -16.84
C PRO A 759 27.88 -1.79 -15.62
N ILE A 760 29.07 -2.39 -15.53
CA ILE A 760 29.97 -2.25 -14.38
C ILE A 760 30.48 -0.82 -14.25
N SER A 761 30.86 -0.22 -15.37
CA SER A 761 31.29 1.20 -15.41
C SER A 761 30.15 2.13 -15.00
N LEU A 762 28.90 1.84 -15.41
CA LEU A 762 27.73 2.61 -15.00
C LEU A 762 27.47 2.49 -13.50
N GLU A 763 27.50 1.29 -12.94
CA GLU A 763 27.32 1.08 -11.50
C GLU A 763 28.38 1.80 -10.68
N ASN A 764 29.64 1.71 -11.07
CA ASN A 764 30.74 2.41 -10.40
C ASN A 764 30.52 3.92 -10.43
N LEU A 765 30.12 4.48 -11.57
CA LEU A 765 29.84 5.91 -11.72
C LEU A 765 28.66 6.37 -10.85
N LEU A 766 27.66 5.54 -10.67
CA LEU A 766 26.50 5.82 -9.81
C LEU A 766 26.83 5.76 -8.32
N LEU A 767 27.84 4.97 -7.92
CA LEU A 767 28.33 4.85 -6.55
C LEU A 767 29.35 5.94 -6.17
N GLU A 768 29.93 6.63 -7.15
CA GLU A 768 30.84 7.74 -6.87
C GLU A 768 30.14 8.86 -6.10
N LYS A 769 30.71 9.22 -4.94
CA LYS A 769 30.21 10.37 -4.15
C LYS A 769 30.53 11.67 -4.91
N PRO A 770 29.62 12.64 -4.92
CA PRO A 770 29.90 13.93 -5.51
C PRO A 770 31.18 14.50 -4.88
N SER A 771 32.16 14.86 -5.71
CA SER A 771 33.40 15.47 -5.23
C SER A 771 33.04 16.74 -4.46
N SER A 772 33.57 16.86 -3.25
CA SER A 772 33.40 18.03 -2.35
C SER A 772 34.20 19.25 -2.82
N THR A 773 34.08 19.59 -4.11
CA THR A 773 34.71 20.78 -4.69
C THR A 773 33.67 21.60 -5.44
N ALA A 774 33.01 22.51 -4.71
CA ALA A 774 32.72 23.89 -5.14
C ALA A 774 32.18 24.68 -3.95
#